data_4af5cc5ce76393c4e339b176e18ea821
#
_entry.id   4af5cc5ce76393c4e339b176e18ea821
#
_cell.length_a   1.000
_cell.length_b   1.000
_cell.length_c   1.000
_cell.angle_alpha   90.00
_cell.angle_beta   90.00
_cell.angle_gamma   90.00
#
_symmetry.space_group_name_H-M   'P 1'
#
loop_
_entity.id
_entity.type
_entity.pdbx_description
1 polymer ?
#
loop_
_entity_poly.entity_id
_entity_poly.type
_entity_poly.pdbx_seq_one_letter_code
_entity_poly.pdbx_strand_id
1 'polypeptide(L)'
;MPLSPAFRPPLLRGALIPAVVLALGAPVAIAVHATTAVADEAASEDAASEDGPAAGTLMLRGKGVAQSLPAVRLGTDMDVTVTGQVARVRVTQAFRNTSDKWMEASYLYPLPQDGAVDSLKMVVGQRVIVGHIEPREKARQTYEAAKASGRKAGLVEQQRPNMFSTSVANVGPGETVLISIEYQAPVTQANGTFSLRLPLVVGPRYTPPHTLTSAAAVEDADAVTAAPVLDPRLGAELKGGLNPTSISVRLAPGFGVANLVSRYHKINVAGPTDNRTVSLADTTVPANRDFVLEWRSASADPTLGLFAQHTDKGDYVMASVTPPANLDGLPRPPREMVFVIDNSGSMGGDSMDEAKASLIHALGTLRPQDHFNVIRFDDTMTRLFEHSVAATPDQVALATRFAESLEAQGGTEMLPALKSALEDAGTGGGNDPDILRQIVFLTDGEISNEREMMAAIGADGGRSHVFMVGIGSAPNDFLMERMSTIGGGVYTHVGAPGEVAAKMMPLLDVLSHPAVRDLSVRVEGGSLDLTPSRLPDVYAGRPLVLVGRTDKLAGTLTVSGKIGGKPWEQRVDLASALPSPAIEKLWAHRRITDVEADRALGKLEDDRADAEVERIGMESGIVTSRTSLVAVDETPTRPAGARLTREELPINLPAGWDFDTLFGQDAVQQAPKDGSGDLAAMQAQALELPQTATGFLGLVGKGLALLLAGMTGLALLLRRRAA
;
A
#
# COMPACT_ATOMS: atom_id res chain seq x y z
N MET A 1 60.72 -34.99 -27.44
CA MET A 1 60.90 -35.50 -28.84
C MET A 1 59.61 -36.17 -29.26
N PRO A 2 59.11 -35.98 -30.48
CA PRO A 2 59.01 -34.73 -31.28
C PRO A 2 57.56 -34.43 -31.73
N LEU A 3 57.30 -33.18 -32.01
CA LEU A 3 56.94 -32.52 -33.26
C LEU A 3 55.47 -32.53 -33.70
N SER A 4 55.00 -31.31 -33.73
CA SER A 4 53.87 -30.80 -34.56
C SER A 4 53.97 -31.21 -36.01
N PRO A 5 52.89 -31.02 -36.82
CA PRO A 5 52.81 -29.71 -37.45
C PRO A 5 51.41 -29.08 -37.62
N ALA A 6 51.53 -27.80 -37.83
CA ALA A 6 50.54 -26.79 -38.20
C ALA A 6 49.77 -27.08 -39.52
N PHE A 7 48.55 -26.60 -39.60
CA PHE A 7 47.93 -26.20 -40.87
C PHE A 7 47.27 -24.83 -40.74
N ARG A 8 47.64 -23.93 -41.60
CA ARG A 8 47.09 -22.60 -41.81
C ARG A 8 46.16 -22.57 -43.04
N PRO A 9 45.30 -21.55 -43.17
CA PRO A 9 43.99 -21.58 -43.79
C PRO A 9 43.97 -21.21 -45.29
N PRO A 10 42.78 -21.08 -45.88
CA PRO A 10 42.58 -20.01 -46.85
C PRO A 10 41.46 -19.04 -46.47
N LEU A 11 41.76 -17.78 -46.72
CA LEU A 11 40.88 -16.64 -46.77
C LEU A 11 39.72 -16.84 -47.73
N LEU A 12 38.51 -16.50 -47.25
CA LEU A 12 37.41 -16.11 -48.13
C LEU A 12 36.73 -14.86 -47.59
N ARG A 13 36.67 -13.89 -48.47
CA ARG A 13 36.13 -12.53 -48.27
C ARG A 13 34.62 -12.54 -48.14
N GLY A 14 34.13 -11.70 -47.22
CA GLY A 14 33.01 -10.81 -47.47
C GLY A 14 31.61 -11.38 -47.33
N ALA A 15 30.99 -11.21 -46.18
CA ALA A 15 29.57 -10.86 -46.10
C ALA A 15 29.33 -10.02 -44.85
N LEU A 16 28.93 -8.79 -45.06
CA LEU A 16 28.39 -7.89 -44.09
C LEU A 16 27.18 -8.51 -43.41
N ILE A 17 27.28 -8.72 -42.12
CA ILE A 17 26.11 -8.94 -41.24
C ILE A 17 25.78 -7.58 -40.64
N PRO A 18 24.59 -7.01 -40.88
CA PRO A 18 24.17 -5.84 -40.17
C PRO A 18 23.92 -6.21 -38.69
N ALA A 19 24.66 -5.57 -37.83
CA ALA A 19 24.38 -5.58 -36.39
C ALA A 19 22.98 -5.03 -36.16
N VAL A 20 22.08 -5.86 -35.68
CA VAL A 20 20.80 -5.43 -35.13
C VAL A 20 21.09 -4.83 -33.78
N VAL A 21 21.25 -3.51 -33.76
CA VAL A 21 21.15 -2.72 -32.50
C VAL A 21 19.70 -2.79 -32.10
N LEU A 22 19.41 -3.51 -31.05
CA LEU A 22 18.11 -3.47 -30.35
C LEU A 22 18.02 -2.08 -29.70
N ALA A 23 17.47 -1.12 -30.42
CA ALA A 23 17.00 0.12 -29.87
C ALA A 23 15.71 -0.15 -29.09
N LEU A 24 15.81 -0.22 -27.77
CA LEU A 24 14.68 -0.08 -26.84
C LEU A 24 14.19 1.37 -26.89
N GLY A 25 13.23 1.63 -27.73
CA GLY A 25 12.62 2.94 -27.88
C GLY A 25 11.52 2.92 -28.93
N ALA A 26 10.38 2.33 -28.61
CA ALA A 26 9.20 2.52 -29.44
C ALA A 26 8.53 3.84 -29.08
N PRO A 27 8.35 4.79 -30.02
CA PRO A 27 7.52 5.96 -29.77
C PRO A 27 6.05 5.55 -29.76
N VAL A 28 5.34 5.85 -28.66
CA VAL A 28 3.88 5.78 -28.60
C VAL A 28 3.34 6.96 -29.40
N ALA A 29 2.90 6.71 -30.61
CA ALA A 29 2.17 7.67 -31.42
C ALA A 29 0.70 7.68 -30.98
N ILE A 30 0.27 8.70 -30.23
CA ILE A 30 -1.13 8.96 -29.91
C ILE A 30 -1.69 9.83 -31.06
N ALA A 31 -2.54 9.25 -31.89
CA ALA A 31 -3.32 10.02 -32.87
C ALA A 31 -4.51 10.68 -32.17
N VAL A 32 -4.45 11.98 -31.95
CA VAL A 32 -5.56 12.79 -31.42
C VAL A 32 -6.30 13.40 -32.60
N HIS A 33 -7.56 13.03 -32.80
CA HIS A 33 -8.47 13.76 -33.70
C HIS A 33 -9.13 14.87 -32.90
N ALA A 34 -8.83 16.11 -33.28
CA ALA A 34 -9.46 17.31 -32.73
C ALA A 34 -10.67 17.70 -33.57
N THR A 35 -11.81 17.82 -32.91
CA THR A 35 -12.96 18.57 -33.48
C THR A 35 -13.17 19.82 -32.63
N THR A 36 -13.15 20.96 -33.27
CA THR A 36 -13.38 22.29 -32.71
C THR A 36 -14.86 22.57 -32.56
N ALA A 37 -15.28 23.06 -31.39
CA ALA A 37 -16.54 23.80 -31.24
C ALA A 37 -16.28 25.04 -30.38
N VAL A 38 -16.74 26.17 -30.88
CA VAL A 38 -16.68 27.51 -30.31
C VAL A 38 -17.93 27.75 -29.47
N ALA A 39 -17.80 28.30 -28.28
CA ALA A 39 -18.89 29.11 -27.66
C ALA A 39 -18.40 29.88 -26.43
N ASP A 40 -18.97 30.91 -26.26
CA ASP A 40 -18.95 32.28 -25.81
C ASP A 40 -18.96 32.49 -24.28
N GLU A 41 -18.58 33.70 -23.90
CA GLU A 41 -18.34 34.26 -22.58
C GLU A 41 -19.53 34.33 -21.64
N ALA A 42 -19.26 34.17 -20.31
CA ALA A 42 -19.71 35.12 -19.30
C ALA A 42 -19.00 34.95 -17.97
N ALA A 43 -18.43 36.01 -17.48
CA ALA A 43 -17.73 36.14 -16.21
C ALA A 43 -18.71 36.31 -15.03
N SER A 44 -18.36 35.74 -13.87
CA SER A 44 -18.70 36.34 -12.58
C SER A 44 -17.63 36.02 -11.57
N GLU A 45 -17.01 37.06 -11.01
CA GLU A 45 -16.13 37.07 -9.86
C GLU A 45 -16.95 36.73 -8.61
N ASP A 46 -16.43 35.81 -7.77
CA ASP A 46 -16.77 35.82 -6.37
C ASP A 46 -15.52 35.47 -5.51
N ALA A 47 -15.29 36.38 -4.58
CA ALA A 47 -14.17 36.37 -3.65
C ALA A 47 -14.35 35.27 -2.60
N ALA A 48 -13.32 34.46 -2.39
CA ALA A 48 -13.27 33.52 -1.29
C ALA A 48 -13.04 34.27 0.02
N SER A 49 -13.99 34.18 0.94
CA SER A 49 -13.85 34.59 2.35
C SER A 49 -13.05 33.54 3.12
N GLU A 50 -11.95 34.00 3.73
CA GLU A 50 -11.21 33.26 4.76
C GLU A 50 -12.05 33.20 6.04
N ASP A 51 -12.71 32.08 6.31
CA ASP A 51 -13.21 31.72 7.62
C ASP A 51 -12.65 30.36 8.02
N GLY A 52 -11.87 30.37 9.11
CA GLY A 52 -11.28 29.17 9.71
C GLY A 52 -12.36 28.22 10.27
N PRO A 53 -12.07 26.93 10.38
CA PRO A 53 -13.06 25.92 10.77
C PRO A 53 -13.47 26.08 12.23
N ALA A 54 -14.79 26.11 12.47
CA ALA A 54 -15.37 26.05 13.82
C ALA A 54 -15.10 24.67 14.45
N ALA A 55 -14.65 24.68 15.71
CA ALA A 55 -14.35 23.49 16.49
C ALA A 55 -15.57 22.56 16.61
N GLY A 56 -15.38 21.26 16.36
CA GLY A 56 -16.31 20.20 16.78
C GLY A 56 -17.27 19.67 15.72
N THR A 57 -17.08 19.97 14.44
CA THR A 57 -17.91 19.38 13.37
C THR A 57 -17.02 18.50 12.49
N LEU A 58 -17.52 17.30 12.14
CA LEU A 58 -16.90 16.43 11.15
C LEU A 58 -16.28 17.30 10.05
N MET A 59 -14.96 17.32 9.94
CA MET A 59 -14.24 18.11 8.90
C MET A 59 -14.65 17.69 7.49
N LEU A 60 -15.47 16.65 7.37
CA LEU A 60 -16.08 16.14 6.16
C LEU A 60 -17.30 16.96 5.69
N ARG A 61 -17.89 17.83 6.54
CA ARG A 61 -19.05 18.65 6.15
C ARG A 61 -18.59 19.87 5.36
N GLY A 62 -18.81 19.85 4.06
CA GLY A 62 -18.82 21.01 3.17
C GLY A 62 -17.53 21.35 2.41
N LYS A 63 -16.32 20.95 2.89
CA LYS A 63 -15.07 21.15 2.15
C LYS A 63 -14.49 19.84 1.56
N GLY A 64 -14.98 18.68 1.99
CA GLY A 64 -14.47 17.37 1.59
C GLY A 64 -15.19 16.67 0.44
N VAL A 65 -16.30 17.19 -0.07
CA VAL A 65 -17.07 16.56 -1.14
C VAL A 65 -16.87 17.33 -2.45
N ALA A 66 -16.43 16.61 -3.51
CA ALA A 66 -16.34 17.20 -4.84
C ALA A 66 -17.75 17.41 -5.39
N GLN A 67 -18.11 18.66 -5.66
CA GLN A 67 -19.41 19.07 -6.17
C GLN A 67 -19.54 18.95 -7.69
N SER A 68 -18.42 18.76 -8.39
CA SER A 68 -18.37 18.57 -9.83
C SER A 68 -17.23 17.63 -10.21
N LEU A 69 -17.32 17.07 -11.41
CA LEU A 69 -16.22 16.27 -11.95
C LEU A 69 -15.01 17.17 -12.25
N PRO A 70 -13.78 16.73 -11.91
CA PRO A 70 -12.57 17.52 -12.10
C PRO A 70 -12.30 17.78 -13.57
N ALA A 71 -11.73 18.95 -13.90
CA ALA A 71 -11.29 19.31 -15.24
C ALA A 71 -10.07 18.48 -15.67
N VAL A 72 -9.23 18.05 -14.73
CA VAL A 72 -8.14 17.11 -15.02
C VAL A 72 -8.64 15.69 -14.76
N ARG A 73 -8.56 14.84 -15.79
CA ARG A 73 -8.90 13.41 -15.70
C ARG A 73 -7.68 12.60 -15.33
N LEU A 74 -7.86 11.62 -14.45
CA LEU A 74 -6.85 10.69 -14.03
C LEU A 74 -7.17 9.28 -14.53
N GLY A 75 -6.15 8.56 -14.99
CA GLY A 75 -6.19 7.12 -15.22
C GLY A 75 -4.91 6.49 -14.71
N THR A 76 -4.97 5.27 -14.21
CA THR A 76 -3.83 4.57 -13.62
C THR A 76 -3.59 3.22 -14.29
N ASP A 77 -2.33 2.91 -14.59
CA ASP A 77 -1.86 1.60 -15.05
C ASP A 77 -0.82 1.07 -14.07
N MET A 78 -0.99 -0.18 -13.64
CA MET A 78 -0.06 -0.86 -12.73
C MET A 78 0.53 -2.10 -13.40
N ASP A 79 1.86 -2.07 -13.63
CA ASP A 79 2.65 -3.22 -14.13
C ASP A 79 3.50 -3.76 -12.99
N VAL A 80 3.23 -4.99 -12.58
CA VAL A 80 3.84 -5.63 -11.42
C VAL A 80 4.69 -6.81 -11.85
N THR A 81 5.91 -6.89 -11.32
CA THR A 81 6.77 -8.07 -11.44
C THR A 81 7.11 -8.60 -10.05
N VAL A 82 6.69 -9.81 -9.76
CA VAL A 82 7.04 -10.52 -8.52
C VAL A 82 8.18 -11.48 -8.83
N THR A 83 9.28 -11.33 -8.10
CA THR A 83 10.44 -12.22 -8.15
C THR A 83 10.77 -12.68 -6.74
N GLY A 84 10.70 -13.98 -6.47
CA GLY A 84 10.82 -14.48 -5.10
C GLY A 84 9.72 -13.91 -4.20
N GLN A 85 10.12 -13.24 -3.13
CA GLN A 85 9.21 -12.58 -2.17
C GLN A 85 9.21 -11.04 -2.30
N VAL A 86 9.62 -10.50 -3.43
CA VAL A 86 9.63 -9.06 -3.68
C VAL A 86 8.82 -8.73 -4.93
N ALA A 87 7.94 -7.75 -4.81
CA ALA A 87 7.22 -7.14 -5.91
C ALA A 87 7.90 -5.82 -6.33
N ARG A 88 8.20 -5.65 -7.60
CA ARG A 88 8.51 -4.39 -8.26
C ARG A 88 7.25 -3.91 -8.96
N VAL A 89 6.77 -2.75 -8.60
CA VAL A 89 5.52 -2.18 -9.13
C VAL A 89 5.84 -0.88 -9.83
N ARG A 90 5.40 -0.77 -11.08
CA ARG A 90 5.38 0.47 -11.84
C ARG A 90 3.95 0.98 -11.89
N VAL A 91 3.72 2.18 -11.38
CA VAL A 91 2.44 2.88 -11.45
C VAL A 91 2.58 4.02 -12.44
N THR A 92 1.81 3.99 -13.51
CA THR A 92 1.76 5.07 -14.50
C THR A 92 0.43 5.78 -14.39
N GLN A 93 0.46 7.06 -14.07
CA GLN A 93 -0.71 7.94 -13.94
C GLN A 93 -0.78 8.90 -15.12
N ALA A 94 -1.93 8.93 -15.79
CA ALA A 94 -2.18 9.83 -16.90
C ALA A 94 -3.04 11.01 -16.44
N PHE A 95 -2.47 12.21 -16.39
CA PHE A 95 -3.15 13.46 -16.07
C PHE A 95 -3.56 14.15 -17.37
N ARG A 96 -4.84 14.15 -17.69
CA ARG A 96 -5.38 14.78 -18.89
C ARG A 96 -6.20 16.01 -18.54
N ASN A 97 -5.71 17.17 -18.93
CA ASN A 97 -6.45 18.43 -18.82
C ASN A 97 -7.51 18.49 -19.92
N THR A 98 -8.79 18.47 -19.54
CA THR A 98 -9.92 18.57 -20.50
C THR A 98 -10.43 20.00 -20.64
N SER A 99 -9.87 20.95 -19.87
CA SER A 99 -10.24 22.37 -19.94
C SER A 99 -9.40 23.17 -20.95
N ASP A 100 -9.81 24.37 -21.19
CA ASP A 100 -9.10 25.39 -21.98
C ASP A 100 -8.04 26.19 -21.18
N LYS A 101 -7.87 25.86 -19.89
CA LYS A 101 -6.98 26.56 -18.95
C LYS A 101 -5.69 25.78 -18.72
N TRP A 102 -4.64 26.49 -18.32
CA TRP A 102 -3.44 25.85 -17.80
C TRP A 102 -3.68 25.34 -16.37
N MET A 103 -3.41 24.07 -16.13
CA MET A 103 -3.74 23.41 -14.86
C MET A 103 -2.49 22.96 -14.12
N GLU A 104 -2.56 23.04 -12.81
CA GLU A 104 -1.77 22.25 -11.87
C GLU A 104 -2.71 21.23 -11.25
N ALA A 105 -2.34 19.96 -11.30
CA ALA A 105 -3.12 18.88 -10.71
C ALA A 105 -2.34 18.20 -9.59
N SER A 106 -3.01 17.87 -8.50
CA SER A 106 -2.45 17.08 -7.42
C SER A 106 -3.39 15.91 -7.10
N TYR A 107 -2.82 14.72 -6.88
CA TYR A 107 -3.55 13.51 -6.55
C TYR A 107 -2.90 12.75 -5.43
N LEU A 108 -3.69 12.35 -4.45
CA LEU A 108 -3.31 11.54 -3.31
C LEU A 108 -3.63 10.07 -3.58
N TYR A 109 -2.69 9.17 -3.31
CA TYR A 109 -2.87 7.72 -3.53
C TYR A 109 -2.13 6.90 -2.47
N PRO A 110 -2.65 5.70 -2.15
CA PRO A 110 -2.03 4.80 -1.20
C PRO A 110 -0.94 3.95 -1.87
N LEU A 111 0.04 3.55 -1.07
CA LEU A 111 0.99 2.50 -1.40
C LEU A 111 1.03 1.47 -0.25
N PRO A 112 1.54 0.24 -0.50
CA PRO A 112 1.80 -0.69 0.58
C PRO A 112 2.69 -0.05 1.65
N GLN A 113 2.46 -0.37 2.90
CA GLN A 113 3.20 0.21 4.02
C GLN A 113 4.72 0.05 3.88
N ASP A 114 5.17 -1.14 3.47
CA ASP A 114 6.59 -1.44 3.22
C ASP A 114 7.04 -1.05 1.79
N GLY A 115 6.30 -0.16 1.13
CA GLY A 115 6.56 0.28 -0.24
C GLY A 115 7.66 1.34 -0.31
N ALA A 116 8.81 1.01 -0.88
CA ALA A 116 9.93 1.94 -1.09
C ALA A 116 9.88 2.54 -2.49
N VAL A 117 9.47 3.81 -2.61
CA VAL A 117 9.41 4.54 -3.90
C VAL A 117 10.80 5.06 -4.25
N ASP A 118 11.31 4.67 -5.40
CA ASP A 118 12.70 4.95 -5.81
C ASP A 118 12.86 5.50 -7.24
N SER A 119 11.78 5.69 -7.99
CA SER A 119 11.86 6.17 -9.37
C SER A 119 10.67 7.06 -9.71
N LEU A 120 10.97 8.16 -10.42
CA LEU A 120 10.00 9.06 -11.04
C LEU A 120 10.39 9.31 -12.48
N LYS A 121 9.46 9.11 -13.42
CA LYS A 121 9.58 9.52 -14.81
C LYS A 121 8.35 10.33 -15.21
N MET A 122 8.55 11.49 -15.80
CA MET A 122 7.49 12.29 -16.40
C MET A 122 7.59 12.23 -17.92
N VAL A 123 6.50 11.88 -18.59
CA VAL A 123 6.45 11.82 -20.05
C VAL A 123 5.55 12.93 -20.58
N VAL A 124 6.12 13.79 -21.43
CA VAL A 124 5.45 14.94 -22.06
C VAL A 124 5.62 14.85 -23.57
N GLY A 125 4.60 14.42 -24.27
CA GLY A 125 4.71 14.12 -25.69
C GLY A 125 5.75 13.00 -25.93
N GLN A 126 6.83 13.30 -26.64
CA GLN A 126 7.92 12.34 -26.90
C GLN A 126 9.10 12.44 -25.92
N ARG A 127 9.05 13.37 -24.96
CA ARG A 127 10.13 13.59 -24.01
C ARG A 127 9.90 12.79 -22.74
N VAL A 128 10.96 12.14 -22.26
CA VAL A 128 10.99 11.44 -20.98
C VAL A 128 11.93 12.19 -20.06
N ILE A 129 11.40 12.75 -18.99
CA ILE A 129 12.15 13.46 -17.96
C ILE A 129 12.29 12.53 -16.76
N VAL A 130 13.52 12.23 -16.37
CA VAL A 130 13.82 11.38 -15.22
C VAL A 130 13.92 12.28 -13.99
N GLY A 131 13.16 11.96 -12.97
CA GLY A 131 13.22 12.61 -11.68
C GLY A 131 14.45 12.19 -10.89
N HIS A 132 14.83 13.01 -9.95
CA HIS A 132 15.91 12.73 -9.00
C HIS A 132 15.42 13.00 -7.57
N ILE A 133 16.04 12.31 -6.62
CA ILE A 133 15.77 12.49 -5.20
C ILE A 133 16.45 13.75 -4.69
N GLU A 134 15.73 14.52 -3.89
CA GLU A 134 16.24 15.69 -3.18
C GLU A 134 15.67 15.73 -1.76
N PRO A 135 16.32 16.44 -0.80
CA PRO A 135 15.67 16.82 0.45
C PRO A 135 14.30 17.46 0.16
N ARG A 136 13.28 17.12 0.94
CA ARG A 136 11.87 17.47 0.65
C ARG A 136 11.66 18.94 0.33
N GLU A 137 12.19 19.82 1.18
CA GLU A 137 12.04 21.27 1.02
C GLU A 137 12.72 21.78 -0.27
N LYS A 138 13.88 21.22 -0.60
CA LYS A 138 14.58 21.56 -1.84
C LYS A 138 13.81 21.09 -3.08
N ALA A 139 13.26 19.87 -3.05
CA ALA A 139 12.42 19.34 -4.12
C ALA A 139 11.19 20.23 -4.37
N ARG A 140 10.54 20.70 -3.30
CA ARG A 140 9.43 21.66 -3.39
C ARG A 140 9.88 22.98 -4.01
N GLN A 141 10.98 23.56 -3.56
CA GLN A 141 11.53 24.80 -4.15
C GLN A 141 11.85 24.62 -5.63
N THR A 142 12.44 23.50 -6.03
CA THR A 142 12.72 23.14 -7.43
C THR A 142 11.41 23.05 -8.24
N TYR A 143 10.40 22.40 -7.71
CA TYR A 143 9.07 22.29 -8.33
C TYR A 143 8.39 23.66 -8.48
N GLU A 144 8.32 24.45 -7.41
CA GLU A 144 7.68 25.77 -7.42
C GLU A 144 8.39 26.74 -8.37
N ALA A 145 9.74 26.74 -8.42
CA ALA A 145 10.50 27.54 -9.36
C ALA A 145 10.23 27.15 -10.82
N ALA A 146 10.13 25.86 -11.10
CA ALA A 146 9.77 25.36 -12.44
C ALA A 146 8.34 25.76 -12.80
N LYS A 147 7.38 25.58 -11.88
CA LYS A 147 5.99 25.99 -12.04
C LYS A 147 5.86 27.47 -12.34
N ALA A 148 6.50 28.32 -11.58
CA ALA A 148 6.46 29.78 -11.76
C ALA A 148 7.05 30.21 -13.10
N SER A 149 8.11 29.55 -13.58
CA SER A 149 8.75 29.83 -14.88
C SER A 149 8.01 29.22 -16.08
N GLY A 150 6.84 28.60 -15.88
CA GLY A 150 6.05 27.98 -16.96
C GLY A 150 6.62 26.67 -17.48
N ARG A 151 7.59 26.06 -16.78
CA ARG A 151 8.13 24.74 -17.09
C ARG A 151 7.25 23.66 -16.49
N LYS A 152 7.10 22.54 -17.19
CA LYS A 152 6.44 21.37 -16.61
C LYS A 152 7.28 20.77 -15.52
N ALA A 153 6.63 20.40 -14.42
CA ALA A 153 7.29 19.75 -13.32
C ALA A 153 6.39 18.68 -12.71
N GLY A 154 6.99 17.60 -12.27
CA GLY A 154 6.37 16.55 -11.47
C GLY A 154 7.05 16.48 -10.12
N LEU A 155 6.28 16.35 -9.04
CA LEU A 155 6.74 16.19 -7.68
C LEU A 155 6.03 15.02 -7.04
N VAL A 156 6.80 14.09 -6.43
CA VAL A 156 6.27 12.98 -5.64
C VAL A 156 6.74 13.11 -4.21
N GLU A 157 5.80 13.19 -3.29
CA GLU A 157 6.05 13.37 -1.87
C GLU A 157 5.33 12.29 -1.06
N GLN A 158 5.96 11.85 0.02
CA GLN A 158 5.32 11.06 1.04
C GLN A 158 4.59 12.00 2.01
N GLN A 159 3.28 11.84 2.12
CA GLN A 159 2.46 12.58 3.09
C GLN A 159 2.35 11.81 4.40
N ARG A 160 2.26 10.49 4.31
CA ARG A 160 2.33 9.51 5.41
C ARG A 160 3.06 8.26 4.92
N PRO A 161 3.51 7.36 5.79
CA PRO A 161 4.30 6.19 5.37
C PRO A 161 3.67 5.36 4.26
N ASN A 162 2.33 5.27 4.21
CA ASN A 162 1.59 4.56 3.18
C ASN A 162 0.80 5.49 2.22
N MET A 163 1.01 6.81 2.29
CA MET A 163 0.25 7.80 1.52
C MET A 163 1.19 8.74 0.77
N PHE A 164 0.99 8.82 -0.53
CA PHE A 164 1.82 9.64 -1.42
C PHE A 164 0.97 10.59 -2.23
N SER A 165 1.54 11.74 -2.55
CA SER A 165 0.94 12.70 -3.48
C SER A 165 1.82 12.87 -4.71
N THR A 166 1.18 12.95 -5.87
CA THR A 166 1.80 13.38 -7.11
C THR A 166 1.22 14.72 -7.52
N SER A 167 2.08 15.72 -7.69
CA SER A 167 1.72 17.03 -8.24
C SER A 167 2.33 17.24 -9.61
N VAL A 168 1.55 17.76 -10.56
CA VAL A 168 1.98 18.03 -11.94
C VAL A 168 1.64 19.46 -12.32
N ALA A 169 2.67 20.28 -12.59
CA ALA A 169 2.49 21.68 -12.95
C ALA A 169 2.49 21.92 -14.46
N ASN A 170 1.78 22.96 -14.86
CA ASN A 170 1.75 23.50 -16.22
C ASN A 170 1.26 22.47 -17.27
N VAL A 171 0.19 21.76 -16.95
CA VAL A 171 -0.53 20.92 -17.91
C VAL A 171 -1.38 21.81 -18.81
N GLY A 172 -1.05 21.86 -20.10
CA GLY A 172 -1.70 22.73 -21.08
C GLY A 172 -3.12 22.28 -21.41
N PRO A 173 -3.94 23.16 -22.04
CA PRO A 173 -5.26 22.82 -22.54
C PRO A 173 -5.23 21.60 -23.46
N GLY A 174 -6.07 20.60 -23.19
CA GLY A 174 -6.18 19.36 -23.96
C GLY A 174 -4.97 18.41 -23.85
N GLU A 175 -3.98 18.74 -23.04
CA GLU A 175 -2.74 17.97 -22.92
C GLU A 175 -2.85 16.80 -21.93
N THR A 176 -2.07 15.75 -22.20
CA THR A 176 -1.87 14.63 -21.28
C THR A 176 -0.41 14.57 -20.86
N VAL A 177 -0.17 14.51 -19.53
CA VAL A 177 1.14 14.25 -18.93
C VAL A 177 1.10 12.90 -18.23
N LEU A 178 2.07 12.04 -18.51
CA LEU A 178 2.20 10.76 -17.81
C LEU A 178 3.23 10.89 -16.70
N ILE A 179 2.88 10.43 -15.52
CA ILE A 179 3.79 10.28 -14.39
C ILE A 179 3.92 8.78 -14.11
N SER A 180 5.13 8.28 -14.19
CA SER A 180 5.44 6.90 -13.86
C SER A 180 6.34 6.87 -12.63
N ILE A 181 5.86 6.24 -11.56
CA ILE A 181 6.65 5.95 -10.36
C ILE A 181 6.91 4.46 -10.28
N GLU A 182 8.03 4.09 -9.67
CA GLU A 182 8.29 2.69 -9.35
C GLU A 182 8.56 2.55 -7.86
N TYR A 183 8.05 1.45 -7.29
CA TYR A 183 8.32 1.09 -5.90
C TYR A 183 8.54 -0.41 -5.75
N GLN A 184 9.10 -0.77 -4.62
CA GLN A 184 9.33 -2.15 -4.22
C GLN A 184 8.58 -2.44 -2.94
N ALA A 185 7.96 -3.61 -2.87
CA ALA A 185 7.23 -4.06 -1.69
C ALA A 185 7.46 -5.56 -1.45
N PRO A 186 7.47 -6.02 -0.20
CA PRO A 186 7.53 -7.45 0.09
C PRO A 186 6.20 -8.12 -0.24
N VAL A 187 6.28 -9.39 -0.64
CA VAL A 187 5.13 -10.30 -0.66
C VAL A 187 4.95 -10.87 0.74
N THR A 188 3.76 -10.73 1.29
CA THR A 188 3.46 -11.28 2.61
C THR A 188 3.16 -12.77 2.54
N GLN A 189 3.46 -13.51 3.62
CA GLN A 189 3.15 -14.93 3.74
C GLN A 189 2.50 -15.22 5.09
N ALA A 190 1.40 -15.98 5.07
CA ALA A 190 0.75 -16.47 6.27
C ALA A 190 0.12 -17.85 6.02
N ASN A 191 0.36 -18.82 6.90
CA ASN A 191 -0.18 -20.18 6.82
C ASN A 191 0.02 -20.84 5.44
N GLY A 192 1.20 -20.65 4.83
CA GLY A 192 1.56 -21.18 3.51
C GLY A 192 0.87 -20.47 2.33
N THR A 193 0.10 -19.43 2.58
CA THR A 193 -0.48 -18.56 1.55
C THR A 193 0.36 -17.30 1.39
N PHE A 194 0.79 -17.03 0.17
CA PHE A 194 1.44 -15.79 -0.23
C PHE A 194 0.37 -14.79 -0.66
N SER A 195 0.57 -13.53 -0.36
CA SER A 195 -0.36 -12.46 -0.71
C SER A 195 0.38 -11.22 -1.20
N LEU A 196 -0.06 -10.70 -2.33
CA LEU A 196 0.32 -9.40 -2.86
C LEU A 196 -0.92 -8.49 -2.78
N ARG A 197 -0.81 -7.40 -2.02
CA ARG A 197 -1.84 -6.36 -1.93
C ARG A 197 -1.34 -5.09 -2.60
N LEU A 198 -2.13 -4.57 -3.52
CA LEU A 198 -1.93 -3.27 -4.16
C LEU A 198 -3.06 -2.34 -3.70
N PRO A 199 -2.77 -1.41 -2.80
CA PRO A 199 -3.75 -0.43 -2.37
C PRO A 199 -4.17 0.46 -3.53
N LEU A 200 -5.48 0.66 -3.73
CA LEU A 200 -6.03 1.50 -4.80
C LEU A 200 -6.87 2.65 -4.25
N VAL A 201 -7.34 2.54 -3.02
CA VAL A 201 -8.27 3.47 -2.40
C VAL A 201 -7.74 3.99 -1.07
N VAL A 202 -8.13 5.21 -0.76
CA VAL A 202 -7.84 5.87 0.51
C VAL A 202 -9.16 6.17 1.18
N GLY A 203 -9.34 5.73 2.43
CA GLY A 203 -10.47 6.15 3.26
C GLY A 203 -10.31 7.60 3.71
N PRO A 204 -11.38 8.42 3.67
CA PRO A 204 -11.39 9.72 4.33
C PRO A 204 -11.12 9.56 5.82
N ARG A 205 -10.29 10.42 6.41
CA ARG A 205 -9.87 10.27 7.82
C ARG A 205 -10.53 11.27 8.73
N TYR A 206 -10.90 10.82 9.92
CA TYR A 206 -11.41 11.65 11.01
C TYR A 206 -10.26 12.28 11.80
N THR A 207 -10.36 13.59 12.08
CA THR A 207 -9.41 14.30 12.95
C THR A 207 -10.13 14.67 14.25
N PRO A 208 -9.76 14.06 15.39
CA PRO A 208 -10.36 14.38 16.68
C PRO A 208 -10.17 15.87 17.05
N PRO A 209 -11.17 16.53 17.62
CA PRO A 209 -11.12 17.97 17.92
C PRO A 209 -9.96 18.40 18.84
N HIS A 210 -9.53 17.52 19.77
CA HIS A 210 -8.44 17.82 20.70
C HIS A 210 -7.05 17.76 20.04
N THR A 211 -6.89 17.10 18.90
CA THR A 211 -5.60 17.02 18.19
C THR A 211 -5.23 18.35 17.54
N LEU A 212 -6.21 19.20 17.24
CA LEU A 212 -5.98 20.52 16.63
C LEU A 212 -5.28 21.53 17.56
N THR A 213 -5.08 21.20 18.85
CA THR A 213 -4.44 22.07 19.84
C THR A 213 -2.98 21.73 20.12
N SER A 214 -2.45 20.62 19.63
CA SER A 214 -1.06 20.22 19.82
C SER A 214 -0.25 20.44 18.54
N ALA A 215 1.01 20.91 18.66
CA ALA A 215 1.90 21.14 17.52
C ALA A 215 2.19 19.84 16.73
N ALA A 216 2.24 18.69 17.42
CA ALA A 216 2.41 17.38 16.80
C ALA A 216 1.19 16.94 15.98
N ALA A 217 0.00 17.38 16.36
CA ALA A 217 -1.24 17.07 15.66
C ALA A 217 -1.43 17.91 14.39
N VAL A 218 -0.88 19.12 14.37
CA VAL A 218 -0.89 19.98 13.17
C VAL A 218 -0.03 19.38 12.06
N GLU A 219 1.10 18.73 12.39
CA GLU A 219 1.91 18.01 11.40
C GLU A 219 1.22 16.75 10.86
N ASP A 220 0.41 16.05 11.67
CA ASP A 220 -0.34 14.85 11.26
C ASP A 220 -1.61 15.18 10.44
N ALA A 221 -2.16 16.38 10.55
CA ALA A 221 -3.46 16.74 9.95
C ALA A 221 -3.40 17.12 8.46
N ASP A 222 -2.20 17.29 7.88
CA ASP A 222 -2.02 18.15 6.73
C ASP A 222 -2.67 17.72 5.41
N ALA A 223 -2.28 16.70 4.75
CA ALA A 223 -2.69 16.54 3.34
C ALA A 223 -3.79 15.49 3.12
N VAL A 224 -3.85 14.50 4.02
CA VAL A 224 -4.76 13.35 3.86
C VAL A 224 -6.20 13.71 4.19
N THR A 225 -6.40 14.67 5.11
CA THR A 225 -7.73 15.17 5.48
C THR A 225 -8.28 16.20 4.50
N ALA A 226 -7.43 16.74 3.62
CA ALA A 226 -7.82 17.81 2.68
C ALA A 226 -8.25 17.31 1.30
N ALA A 227 -7.96 16.03 0.95
CA ALA A 227 -8.35 15.50 -0.36
C ALA A 227 -9.89 15.42 -0.47
N PRO A 228 -10.48 16.04 -1.50
CA PRO A 228 -11.92 15.97 -1.70
C PRO A 228 -12.35 14.54 -2.04
N VAL A 229 -13.53 14.13 -1.56
CA VAL A 229 -14.14 12.84 -1.88
C VAL A 229 -15.17 13.01 -2.97
N LEU A 230 -15.17 12.14 -3.99
CA LEU A 230 -16.17 12.15 -5.03
C LEU A 230 -17.48 11.55 -4.49
N ASP A 231 -18.59 12.29 -4.68
CA ASP A 231 -19.93 11.71 -4.52
C ASP A 231 -20.09 10.54 -5.52
N PRO A 232 -20.36 9.30 -5.04
CA PRO A 232 -20.54 8.14 -5.92
C PRO A 232 -21.60 8.34 -7.00
N ARG A 233 -22.61 9.20 -6.74
CA ARG A 233 -23.66 9.52 -7.69
C ARG A 233 -23.14 10.31 -8.89
N LEU A 234 -22.14 11.18 -8.69
CA LEU A 234 -21.48 11.90 -9.79
C LEU A 234 -20.53 10.99 -10.58
N GLY A 235 -19.93 9.99 -9.93
CA GLY A 235 -19.01 9.04 -10.54
C GLY A 235 -19.69 7.86 -11.25
N ALA A 236 -20.95 7.56 -10.95
CA ALA A 236 -21.66 6.38 -11.44
C ALA A 236 -21.79 6.29 -12.96
N GLU A 237 -21.80 7.42 -13.64
CA GLU A 237 -21.91 7.51 -15.11
C GLU A 237 -20.56 7.39 -15.84
N LEU A 238 -19.44 7.45 -15.10
CA LEU A 238 -18.11 7.31 -15.69
C LEU A 238 -17.76 5.83 -15.83
N LYS A 239 -17.49 5.38 -17.06
CA LYS A 239 -16.99 4.02 -17.31
C LYS A 239 -15.64 3.81 -16.63
N GLY A 240 -15.58 2.85 -15.68
CA GLY A 240 -14.38 2.59 -14.87
C GLY A 240 -14.19 3.54 -13.68
N GLY A 241 -15.17 4.42 -13.37
CA GLY A 241 -15.09 5.36 -12.26
C GLY A 241 -14.23 6.60 -12.55
N LEU A 242 -13.88 7.33 -11.50
CA LEU A 242 -13.10 8.58 -11.61
C LEU A 242 -11.63 8.34 -12.02
N ASN A 243 -11.02 7.28 -11.49
CA ASN A 243 -9.65 6.87 -11.79
C ASN A 243 -9.67 5.40 -12.26
N PRO A 244 -9.97 5.13 -13.54
CA PRO A 244 -9.95 3.78 -14.07
C PRO A 244 -8.53 3.22 -13.96
N THR A 245 -8.42 2.04 -13.33
CA THR A 245 -7.13 1.40 -13.03
C THR A 245 -7.02 0.08 -13.78
N SER A 246 -5.95 -0.09 -14.58
CA SER A 246 -5.53 -1.35 -15.17
C SER A 246 -4.42 -1.99 -14.36
N ILE A 247 -4.41 -3.33 -14.27
CA ILE A 247 -3.43 -4.09 -13.50
C ILE A 247 -2.95 -5.28 -14.30
N SER A 248 -1.64 -5.44 -14.39
CA SER A 248 -0.97 -6.63 -14.91
C SER A 248 0.10 -7.11 -13.93
N VAL A 249 0.17 -8.44 -13.68
CA VAL A 249 1.13 -9.03 -12.76
C VAL A 249 1.88 -10.17 -13.47
N ARG A 250 3.21 -10.10 -13.48
CA ARG A 250 4.10 -11.23 -13.76
C ARG A 250 4.55 -11.85 -12.46
N LEU A 251 4.18 -13.08 -12.23
CA LEU A 251 4.41 -13.81 -10.99
C LEU A 251 5.42 -14.93 -11.22
N ALA A 252 6.67 -14.71 -10.81
CA ALA A 252 7.78 -15.66 -10.87
C ALA A 252 8.40 -15.85 -9.46
N PRO A 253 7.71 -16.54 -8.52
CA PRO A 253 8.13 -16.62 -7.13
C PRO A 253 9.30 -17.58 -6.89
N GLY A 254 9.80 -18.25 -7.93
CA GLY A 254 10.88 -19.26 -7.84
C GLY A 254 10.38 -20.69 -7.56
N PHE A 255 9.07 -20.89 -7.54
CA PHE A 255 8.41 -22.19 -7.38
C PHE A 255 7.12 -22.25 -8.19
N GLY A 256 6.57 -23.45 -8.39
CA GLY A 256 5.28 -23.64 -9.05
C GLY A 256 4.14 -23.05 -8.22
N VAL A 257 3.29 -22.25 -8.85
CA VAL A 257 2.15 -21.56 -8.24
C VAL A 257 0.89 -22.42 -8.32
N ALA A 258 0.23 -22.60 -7.18
CA ALA A 258 -1.08 -23.24 -7.05
C ALA A 258 -2.08 -22.30 -6.39
N ASN A 259 -3.37 -22.57 -6.57
CA ASN A 259 -4.47 -21.84 -5.92
C ASN A 259 -4.37 -20.32 -6.07
N LEU A 260 -4.05 -19.85 -7.30
CA LEU A 260 -3.93 -18.43 -7.62
C LEU A 260 -5.32 -17.81 -7.76
N VAL A 261 -5.65 -16.89 -6.87
CA VAL A 261 -6.96 -16.23 -6.83
C VAL A 261 -6.83 -14.74 -6.53
N SER A 262 -7.74 -13.93 -7.06
CA SER A 262 -8.01 -12.58 -6.56
C SER A 262 -9.43 -12.55 -6.00
N ARG A 263 -9.56 -12.08 -4.75
CA ARG A 263 -10.84 -12.17 -4.03
C ARG A 263 -11.85 -11.14 -4.49
N TYR A 264 -11.36 -9.96 -4.82
CA TYR A 264 -12.21 -8.78 -5.07
C TYR A 264 -12.34 -8.44 -6.55
N HIS A 265 -11.48 -9.00 -7.40
CA HIS A 265 -11.44 -8.71 -8.82
C HIS A 265 -11.41 -9.98 -9.65
N LYS A 266 -12.15 -10.01 -10.75
CA LYS A 266 -12.06 -11.10 -11.72
C LYS A 266 -10.75 -10.99 -12.48
N ILE A 267 -10.01 -12.10 -12.59
CA ILE A 267 -8.69 -12.14 -13.23
C ILE A 267 -8.64 -13.19 -14.33
N ASN A 268 -7.81 -12.92 -15.33
CA ASN A 268 -7.34 -13.89 -16.31
C ASN A 268 -5.93 -14.34 -15.92
N VAL A 269 -5.67 -15.65 -15.99
CA VAL A 269 -4.37 -16.24 -15.66
C VAL A 269 -3.84 -16.98 -16.87
N ALA A 270 -2.58 -16.72 -17.24
CA ALA A 270 -1.89 -17.37 -18.35
C ALA A 270 -0.45 -17.77 -17.95
N GLY A 271 0.22 -18.52 -18.82
CA GLY A 271 1.63 -18.93 -18.63
C GLY A 271 1.82 -20.21 -17.81
N PRO A 272 3.07 -20.70 -17.72
CA PRO A 272 3.42 -21.90 -16.95
C PRO A 272 3.31 -21.66 -15.45
N THR A 273 3.28 -22.73 -14.64
CA THR A 273 3.02 -22.67 -13.20
C THR A 273 4.07 -21.85 -12.41
N ASP A 274 5.30 -21.83 -12.87
CA ASP A 274 6.43 -21.12 -12.26
C ASP A 274 6.60 -19.67 -12.76
N ASN A 275 5.84 -19.28 -13.80
CA ASN A 275 5.87 -17.93 -14.37
C ASN A 275 4.48 -17.55 -14.92
N ARG A 276 3.58 -17.14 -14.02
CA ARG A 276 2.21 -16.75 -14.32
C ARG A 276 2.12 -15.29 -14.76
N THR A 277 1.25 -15.04 -15.73
CA THR A 277 0.79 -13.69 -16.04
C THR A 277 -0.66 -13.57 -15.61
N VAL A 278 -0.96 -12.54 -14.82
CA VAL A 278 -2.30 -12.22 -14.32
C VAL A 278 -2.70 -10.86 -14.85
N SER A 279 -3.92 -10.74 -15.34
CA SER A 279 -4.52 -9.47 -15.75
C SER A 279 -5.96 -9.40 -15.26
N LEU A 280 -6.51 -8.19 -15.15
CA LEU A 280 -7.93 -8.01 -14.88
C LEU A 280 -8.77 -8.62 -16.03
N ALA A 281 -9.90 -9.25 -15.69
CA ALA A 281 -10.84 -9.75 -16.70
C ALA A 281 -11.57 -8.58 -17.40
N ASP A 282 -11.96 -7.57 -16.63
CA ASP A 282 -12.38 -6.27 -17.13
C ASP A 282 -11.11 -5.43 -17.35
N THR A 283 -10.98 -4.78 -18.48
CA THR A 283 -9.76 -4.04 -18.85
C THR A 283 -9.32 -3.06 -17.76
N THR A 284 -10.28 -2.42 -17.11
CA THR A 284 -10.06 -1.49 -15.99
C THR A 284 -11.10 -1.71 -14.91
N VAL A 285 -10.74 -1.35 -13.68
CA VAL A 285 -11.62 -1.34 -12.50
C VAL A 285 -11.59 0.04 -11.85
N PRO A 286 -12.65 0.44 -11.12
CA PRO A 286 -12.60 1.66 -10.31
C PRO A 286 -11.61 1.50 -9.16
N ALA A 287 -10.89 2.57 -8.80
CA ALA A 287 -10.00 2.60 -7.64
C ALA A 287 -10.82 2.84 -6.34
N ASN A 288 -11.71 1.90 -5.98
CA ASN A 288 -12.59 1.98 -4.80
C ASN A 288 -12.41 0.82 -3.82
N ARG A 289 -11.51 -0.10 -4.11
CA ARG A 289 -11.06 -1.20 -3.22
C ARG A 289 -9.72 -1.72 -3.67
N ASP A 290 -8.98 -2.33 -2.76
CA ASP A 290 -7.66 -2.85 -3.02
C ASP A 290 -7.68 -4.07 -3.95
N PHE A 291 -6.62 -4.21 -4.74
CA PHE A 291 -6.38 -5.44 -5.48
C PHE A 291 -5.56 -6.40 -4.60
N VAL A 292 -6.09 -7.59 -4.35
CA VAL A 292 -5.42 -8.64 -3.58
C VAL A 292 -5.28 -9.89 -4.42
N LEU A 293 -4.04 -10.38 -4.56
CA LEU A 293 -3.70 -11.61 -5.25
C LEU A 293 -3.11 -12.60 -4.25
N GLU A 294 -3.72 -13.76 -4.10
CA GLU A 294 -3.28 -14.82 -3.19
C GLU A 294 -2.89 -16.08 -3.97
N TRP A 295 -1.83 -16.77 -3.51
CA TRP A 295 -1.39 -18.04 -4.08
C TRP A 295 -0.70 -18.92 -3.05
N ARG A 296 -0.50 -20.19 -3.41
CA ARG A 296 0.27 -21.15 -2.62
C ARG A 296 1.37 -21.77 -3.47
N SER A 297 2.37 -22.34 -2.82
CA SER A 297 3.31 -23.23 -3.51
C SER A 297 2.61 -24.50 -3.95
N ALA A 298 2.94 -24.99 -5.15
CA ALA A 298 2.48 -26.28 -5.64
C ALA A 298 3.18 -27.45 -4.94
N SER A 299 4.34 -27.21 -4.31
CA SER A 299 5.08 -28.19 -3.50
C SER A 299 4.75 -28.03 -2.01
N ALA A 300 4.82 -29.12 -1.26
CA ALA A 300 4.51 -29.15 0.18
C ALA A 300 5.59 -28.48 1.06
N ASP A 301 6.81 -28.27 0.53
CA ASP A 301 7.90 -27.60 1.23
C ASP A 301 8.03 -26.15 0.75
N PRO A 302 7.54 -25.16 1.51
CA PRO A 302 7.94 -23.78 1.28
C PRO A 302 9.41 -23.68 1.72
N THR A 303 10.32 -23.69 0.76
CA THR A 303 11.74 -23.44 1.00
C THR A 303 11.87 -22.10 1.72
N LEU A 304 12.62 -22.09 2.82
CA LEU A 304 13.05 -20.88 3.49
C LEU A 304 13.53 -19.86 2.46
N GLY A 305 12.85 -18.74 2.39
CA GLY A 305 13.26 -17.65 1.51
C GLY A 305 14.50 -16.96 2.09
N LEU A 306 15.69 -17.38 1.67
CA LEU A 306 16.91 -16.63 1.90
C LEU A 306 17.36 -16.03 0.59
N PHE A 307 17.40 -14.68 0.54
CA PHE A 307 17.75 -13.92 -0.66
C PHE A 307 18.84 -12.92 -0.35
N ALA A 308 19.68 -12.62 -1.33
CA ALA A 308 20.74 -11.63 -1.22
C ALA A 308 20.81 -10.72 -2.44
N GLN A 309 21.26 -9.49 -2.19
CA GLN A 309 21.59 -8.49 -3.20
C GLN A 309 22.99 -7.95 -2.94
N HIS A 310 23.84 -7.97 -3.97
CA HIS A 310 25.14 -7.28 -3.95
C HIS A 310 25.01 -5.89 -4.58
N THR A 311 25.53 -4.89 -3.93
CA THR A 311 25.58 -3.51 -4.42
C THR A 311 26.97 -2.91 -4.15
N ASP A 312 27.23 -1.73 -4.72
CA ASP A 312 28.42 -0.93 -4.42
C ASP A 312 28.46 -0.38 -2.98
N LYS A 313 27.32 -0.42 -2.28
CA LYS A 313 27.17 0.04 -0.88
C LYS A 313 27.25 -1.08 0.14
N GLY A 314 27.41 -2.34 -0.29
CA GLY A 314 27.48 -3.52 0.55
C GLY A 314 26.50 -4.62 0.12
N ASP A 315 26.43 -5.66 0.92
CA ASP A 315 25.57 -6.81 0.71
C ASP A 315 24.30 -6.68 1.55
N TYR A 316 23.17 -7.01 0.96
CA TYR A 316 21.87 -7.02 1.62
C TYR A 316 21.31 -8.44 1.61
N VAL A 317 20.71 -8.83 2.73
CA VAL A 317 20.12 -10.16 2.88
C VAL A 317 18.70 -10.05 3.40
N MET A 318 17.81 -10.89 2.87
CA MET A 318 16.45 -11.07 3.37
C MET A 318 16.28 -12.54 3.75
N ALA A 319 15.93 -12.79 5.01
CA ALA A 319 15.68 -14.12 5.55
C ALA A 319 14.26 -14.23 6.11
N SER A 320 13.53 -15.24 5.68
CA SER A 320 12.21 -15.59 6.22
C SER A 320 12.36 -16.75 7.19
N VAL A 321 12.04 -16.51 8.46
CA VAL A 321 12.15 -17.49 9.55
C VAL A 321 10.76 -17.88 10.00
N THR A 322 10.37 -19.14 9.81
CA THR A 322 9.04 -19.62 10.16
C THR A 322 9.09 -20.51 11.39
N PRO A 323 8.37 -20.14 12.47
CA PRO A 323 8.21 -21.02 13.63
C PRO A 323 7.51 -22.32 13.26
N PRO A 324 7.67 -23.40 14.07
CA PRO A 324 6.92 -24.63 13.85
C PRO A 324 5.43 -24.39 13.80
N ALA A 325 4.76 -24.96 12.80
CA ALA A 325 3.30 -24.83 12.65
C ALA A 325 2.53 -25.71 13.68
N ASN A 326 3.14 -26.78 14.14
CA ASN A 326 2.53 -27.69 15.12
C ASN A 326 3.03 -27.36 16.53
N LEU A 327 2.14 -26.80 17.34
CA LEU A 327 2.33 -26.49 18.74
C LEU A 327 1.47 -27.40 19.65
N ASP A 328 0.97 -28.53 19.13
CA ASP A 328 0.15 -29.47 19.87
C ASP A 328 0.90 -30.01 21.10
N GLY A 329 0.19 -30.09 22.22
CA GLY A 329 0.74 -30.58 23.49
C GLY A 329 1.48 -29.50 24.32
N LEU A 330 1.57 -28.26 23.90
CA LEU A 330 2.01 -27.14 24.74
C LEU A 330 0.84 -26.64 25.60
N PRO A 331 1.12 -26.26 26.87
CA PRO A 331 0.08 -25.68 27.73
C PRO A 331 -0.49 -24.40 27.12
N ARG A 332 -1.81 -24.30 27.09
CA ARG A 332 -2.51 -23.06 26.72
C ARG A 332 -2.79 -22.27 27.99
N PRO A 333 -2.14 -21.14 28.24
CA PRO A 333 -2.38 -20.33 29.43
C PRO A 333 -3.81 -19.79 29.47
N PRO A 334 -4.36 -19.47 30.65
CA PRO A 334 -5.55 -18.66 30.73
C PRO A 334 -5.34 -17.29 30.10
N ARG A 335 -6.37 -16.71 29.51
CA ARG A 335 -6.30 -15.44 28.80
C ARG A 335 -7.19 -14.40 29.43
N GLU A 336 -6.78 -13.15 29.37
CA GLU A 336 -7.64 -12.00 29.52
C GLU A 336 -7.78 -11.30 28.16
N MET A 337 -8.98 -11.29 27.59
CA MET A 337 -9.24 -10.79 26.25
C MET A 337 -10.14 -9.55 26.31
N VAL A 338 -9.60 -8.39 25.91
CA VAL A 338 -10.37 -7.16 25.78
C VAL A 338 -10.65 -6.91 24.30
N PHE A 339 -11.89 -7.00 23.90
CA PHE A 339 -12.34 -6.69 22.55
C PHE A 339 -12.72 -5.21 22.47
N VAL A 340 -12.15 -4.50 21.53
CA VAL A 340 -12.46 -3.09 21.26
C VAL A 340 -13.05 -3.00 19.86
N ILE A 341 -14.31 -2.60 19.77
CA ILE A 341 -15.04 -2.53 18.51
C ILE A 341 -15.40 -1.08 18.17
N ASP A 342 -15.02 -0.69 16.99
CA ASP A 342 -15.37 0.56 16.34
C ASP A 342 -16.81 0.53 15.87
N ASN A 343 -17.60 1.55 16.24
CA ASN A 343 -18.93 1.78 15.70
C ASN A 343 -19.09 3.21 15.15
N SER A 344 -17.98 3.82 14.69
CA SER A 344 -17.98 5.12 14.04
C SER A 344 -18.69 5.11 12.69
N GLY A 345 -18.97 6.30 12.15
CA GLY A 345 -19.70 6.45 10.89
C GLY A 345 -19.03 5.81 9.68
N SER A 346 -17.68 5.70 9.64
CA SER A 346 -16.94 5.03 8.58
C SER A 346 -17.18 3.53 8.55
N MET A 347 -17.53 2.93 9.70
CA MET A 347 -17.91 1.52 9.82
C MET A 347 -19.29 1.21 9.24
N GLY A 348 -20.01 2.18 8.66
CA GLY A 348 -21.34 1.97 8.09
C GLY A 348 -21.37 0.97 6.92
N GLY A 349 -22.52 0.30 6.75
CA GLY A 349 -22.69 -0.72 5.71
C GLY A 349 -22.03 -2.04 6.02
N ASP A 350 -21.38 -2.66 5.02
CA ASP A 350 -20.76 -3.99 5.11
C ASP A 350 -19.72 -4.08 6.26
N SER A 351 -18.99 -2.98 6.56
CA SER A 351 -17.94 -2.97 7.58
C SER A 351 -18.47 -3.24 8.97
N MET A 352 -19.64 -2.70 9.35
CA MET A 352 -20.25 -2.95 10.65
C MET A 352 -20.72 -4.42 10.77
N ASP A 353 -21.27 -4.98 9.71
CA ASP A 353 -21.68 -6.39 9.67
C ASP A 353 -20.47 -7.32 9.82
N GLU A 354 -19.35 -7.01 9.16
CA GLU A 354 -18.09 -7.74 9.28
C GLU A 354 -17.52 -7.66 10.71
N ALA A 355 -17.52 -6.46 11.31
CA ALA A 355 -17.03 -6.25 12.67
C ALA A 355 -17.85 -7.01 13.71
N LYS A 356 -19.19 -6.93 13.63
CA LYS A 356 -20.10 -7.69 14.50
C LYS A 356 -19.87 -9.20 14.36
N ALA A 357 -19.84 -9.69 13.13
CA ALA A 357 -19.62 -11.12 12.87
C ALA A 357 -18.27 -11.59 13.39
N SER A 358 -17.21 -10.78 13.24
CA SER A 358 -15.86 -11.05 13.75
C SER A 358 -15.84 -11.11 15.27
N LEU A 359 -16.46 -10.14 15.95
CA LEU A 359 -16.55 -10.11 17.41
C LEU A 359 -17.37 -11.31 17.96
N ILE A 360 -18.55 -11.59 17.39
CA ILE A 360 -19.39 -12.71 17.80
C ILE A 360 -18.67 -14.04 17.62
N HIS A 361 -17.94 -14.19 16.51
CA HIS A 361 -17.13 -15.37 16.27
C HIS A 361 -16.02 -15.52 17.32
N ALA A 362 -15.32 -14.42 17.66
CA ALA A 362 -14.29 -14.43 18.69
C ALA A 362 -14.85 -14.77 20.09
N LEU A 363 -15.98 -14.17 20.47
CA LEU A 363 -16.66 -14.47 21.73
C LEU A 363 -17.03 -15.96 21.85
N GLY A 364 -17.43 -16.59 20.75
CA GLY A 364 -17.78 -18.01 20.69
C GLY A 364 -16.59 -18.97 20.93
N THR A 365 -15.33 -18.46 20.87
CA THR A 365 -14.12 -19.27 21.12
C THR A 365 -13.57 -19.16 22.53
N LEU A 366 -14.15 -18.31 23.39
CA LEU A 366 -13.75 -18.14 24.76
C LEU A 366 -13.98 -19.42 25.57
N ARG A 367 -13.01 -19.74 26.43
CA ARG A 367 -13.06 -20.91 27.32
C ARG A 367 -13.51 -20.48 28.71
N PRO A 368 -14.09 -21.35 29.53
CA PRO A 368 -14.57 -21.00 30.87
C PRO A 368 -13.49 -20.42 31.81
N GLN A 369 -12.21 -20.70 31.56
CA GLN A 369 -11.07 -20.14 32.33
C GLN A 369 -10.58 -18.80 31.78
N ASP A 370 -11.05 -18.36 30.62
CA ASP A 370 -10.69 -17.07 30.06
C ASP A 370 -11.54 -15.96 30.73
N HIS A 371 -10.97 -14.76 30.83
CA HIS A 371 -11.67 -13.55 31.23
C HIS A 371 -11.80 -12.63 30.02
N PHE A 372 -12.83 -11.82 29.96
CA PHE A 372 -13.02 -10.93 28.82
C PHE A 372 -13.80 -9.68 29.15
N ASN A 373 -13.63 -8.66 28.32
CA ASN A 373 -14.47 -7.46 28.26
C ASN A 373 -14.73 -7.04 26.82
N VAL A 374 -15.76 -6.21 26.60
CA VAL A 374 -16.05 -5.58 25.30
C VAL A 374 -16.16 -4.10 25.50
N ILE A 375 -15.44 -3.34 24.70
CA ILE A 375 -15.46 -1.86 24.69
C ILE A 375 -15.91 -1.44 23.27
N ARG A 376 -16.98 -0.67 23.16
CA ARG A 376 -17.36 -0.03 21.92
C ARG A 376 -16.93 1.42 21.91
N PHE A 377 -16.61 2.00 20.77
CA PHE A 377 -16.30 3.42 20.64
C PHE A 377 -16.78 4.00 19.31
N ASP A 378 -17.19 5.26 19.38
CA ASP A 378 -17.44 6.22 18.31
C ASP A 378 -16.81 7.55 18.73
N ASP A 379 -17.54 8.66 18.80
CA ASP A 379 -17.15 9.89 19.51
C ASP A 379 -17.29 9.78 21.04
N THR A 380 -17.79 8.65 21.52
CA THR A 380 -17.90 8.25 22.93
C THR A 380 -17.38 6.82 23.12
N MET A 381 -17.18 6.42 24.38
CA MET A 381 -16.73 5.07 24.71
C MET A 381 -17.62 4.42 25.76
N THR A 382 -17.92 3.14 25.61
CA THR A 382 -18.69 2.36 26.59
C THR A 382 -18.02 1.00 26.82
N ARG A 383 -17.75 0.67 28.09
CA ARG A 383 -17.37 -0.69 28.50
C ARG A 383 -18.65 -1.50 28.78
N LEU A 384 -18.69 -2.75 28.34
CA LEU A 384 -19.80 -3.65 28.66
C LEU A 384 -19.79 -4.05 30.14
N PHE A 385 -18.60 -4.31 30.69
CA PHE A 385 -18.36 -4.60 32.08
C PHE A 385 -17.39 -3.56 32.67
N GLU A 386 -17.50 -3.27 33.97
CA GLU A 386 -16.56 -2.37 34.64
C GLU A 386 -15.12 -2.88 34.55
N HIS A 387 -14.94 -4.21 34.69
CA HIS A 387 -13.69 -4.95 34.53
C HIS A 387 -13.93 -6.25 33.77
N SER A 388 -12.86 -6.88 33.27
CA SER A 388 -12.93 -8.19 32.60
C SER A 388 -13.57 -9.24 33.51
N VAL A 389 -14.55 -9.98 32.98
CA VAL A 389 -15.32 -11.01 33.69
C VAL A 389 -15.01 -12.40 33.14
N ALA A 390 -15.30 -13.44 33.95
CA ALA A 390 -15.14 -14.83 33.48
C ALA A 390 -16.07 -15.13 32.30
N ALA A 391 -15.58 -15.90 31.34
CA ALA A 391 -16.33 -16.24 30.12
C ALA A 391 -17.40 -17.32 30.39
N THR A 392 -18.36 -17.01 31.25
CA THR A 392 -19.52 -17.87 31.47
C THR A 392 -20.50 -17.79 30.28
N PRO A 393 -21.35 -18.81 30.04
CA PRO A 393 -22.32 -18.77 28.95
C PRO A 393 -23.25 -17.55 29.00
N ASP A 394 -23.65 -17.10 30.21
CA ASP A 394 -24.55 -15.94 30.38
C ASP A 394 -23.82 -14.62 30.03
N GLN A 395 -22.53 -14.46 30.42
CA GLN A 395 -21.74 -13.29 30.12
C GLN A 395 -21.42 -13.22 28.61
N VAL A 396 -21.08 -14.33 27.99
CA VAL A 396 -20.85 -14.41 26.55
C VAL A 396 -22.14 -14.10 25.77
N ALA A 397 -23.30 -14.63 26.21
CA ALA A 397 -24.58 -14.31 25.59
C ALA A 397 -24.97 -12.83 25.73
N LEU A 398 -24.62 -12.19 26.87
CA LEU A 398 -24.82 -10.76 27.06
C LEU A 398 -23.95 -9.96 26.08
N ALA A 399 -22.66 -10.30 25.96
CA ALA A 399 -21.74 -9.67 25.04
C ALA A 399 -22.14 -9.83 23.57
N THR A 400 -22.66 -11.00 23.20
CA THR A 400 -23.20 -11.25 21.85
C THR A 400 -24.36 -10.32 21.54
N ARG A 401 -25.34 -10.21 22.44
CA ARG A 401 -26.46 -9.27 22.26
C ARG A 401 -26.01 -7.80 22.22
N PHE A 402 -24.99 -7.45 23.02
CA PHE A 402 -24.40 -6.12 22.97
C PHE A 402 -23.78 -5.86 21.58
N ALA A 403 -22.98 -6.80 21.05
CA ALA A 403 -22.40 -6.70 19.72
C ALA A 403 -23.46 -6.57 18.62
N GLU A 404 -24.54 -7.37 18.68
CA GLU A 404 -25.65 -7.33 17.73
C GLU A 404 -26.38 -5.98 17.71
N SER A 405 -26.43 -5.29 18.84
CA SER A 405 -27.13 -4.00 19.00
C SER A 405 -26.34 -2.78 18.52
N LEU A 406 -25.07 -2.94 18.15
CA LEU A 406 -24.24 -1.82 17.71
C LEU A 406 -24.71 -1.29 16.36
N GLU A 407 -24.68 0.04 16.19
CA GLU A 407 -24.98 0.73 14.94
C GLU A 407 -23.85 1.73 14.65
N ALA A 408 -23.50 1.88 13.38
CA ALA A 408 -22.46 2.81 12.96
C ALA A 408 -22.95 4.26 13.04
N GLN A 409 -22.29 5.09 13.86
CA GLN A 409 -22.62 6.50 14.02
C GLN A 409 -21.45 7.30 14.62
N GLY A 410 -21.49 8.63 14.49
CA GLY A 410 -20.55 9.54 15.16
C GLY A 410 -19.16 9.56 14.54
N GLY A 411 -18.22 10.13 15.29
CA GLY A 411 -16.79 10.22 14.95
C GLY A 411 -16.00 9.01 15.43
N THR A 412 -14.64 9.11 15.43
CA THR A 412 -13.73 8.00 15.75
C THR A 412 -12.74 8.42 16.84
N GLU A 413 -13.16 8.35 18.12
CA GLU A 413 -12.32 8.65 19.30
C GLU A 413 -11.65 7.37 19.83
N MET A 414 -10.67 6.85 19.10
CA MET A 414 -10.03 5.55 19.35
C MET A 414 -9.09 5.59 20.57
N LEU A 415 -8.39 6.71 20.83
CA LEU A 415 -7.39 6.80 21.89
C LEU A 415 -7.97 6.58 23.32
N PRO A 416 -9.13 7.14 23.69
CA PRO A 416 -9.77 6.82 24.97
C PRO A 416 -10.10 5.33 25.13
N ALA A 417 -10.58 4.68 24.05
CA ALA A 417 -10.88 3.26 24.05
C ALA A 417 -9.61 2.40 24.22
N LEU A 418 -8.52 2.76 23.54
CA LEU A 418 -7.23 2.11 23.71
C LEU A 418 -6.72 2.25 25.15
N LYS A 419 -6.67 3.45 25.70
CA LYS A 419 -6.25 3.67 27.09
C LYS A 419 -7.10 2.87 28.07
N SER A 420 -8.41 2.87 27.87
CA SER A 420 -9.34 2.08 28.67
C SER A 420 -9.06 0.58 28.59
N ALA A 421 -8.75 0.06 27.40
CA ALA A 421 -8.39 -1.34 27.22
C ALA A 421 -7.03 -1.70 27.88
N LEU A 422 -6.04 -0.80 27.79
CA LEU A 422 -4.73 -0.99 28.43
C LEU A 422 -4.82 -0.93 29.96
N GLU A 423 -5.72 -0.11 30.53
CA GLU A 423 -5.93 0.07 31.98
C GLU A 423 -6.81 -1.01 32.61
N ASP A 424 -7.66 -1.71 31.83
CA ASP A 424 -8.55 -2.74 32.34
C ASP A 424 -7.73 -3.89 32.95
N ALA A 425 -7.69 -3.91 34.28
CA ALA A 425 -6.79 -4.79 35.03
C ALA A 425 -7.44 -6.15 35.39
N GLY A 426 -8.71 -6.37 35.02
CA GLY A 426 -9.45 -7.58 35.36
C GLY A 426 -9.50 -7.88 36.87
N THR A 427 -10.13 -8.99 37.25
CA THR A 427 -10.25 -9.43 38.66
C THR A 427 -8.94 -10.01 39.22
N GLY A 428 -7.93 -10.26 38.36
CA GLY A 428 -6.63 -10.87 38.73
C GLY A 428 -5.50 -9.88 39.03
N GLY A 429 -5.77 -8.56 38.98
CA GLY A 429 -4.76 -7.54 39.34
C GLY A 429 -3.75 -7.20 38.23
N GLY A 430 -4.05 -7.44 36.97
CA GLY A 430 -3.36 -6.84 35.79
C GLY A 430 -1.88 -7.21 35.55
N ASN A 431 -1.22 -7.83 36.50
CA ASN A 431 0.22 -8.16 36.45
C ASN A 431 0.53 -9.63 36.73
N ASP A 432 -0.44 -10.53 36.60
CA ASP A 432 -0.17 -11.96 36.72
C ASP A 432 0.58 -12.44 35.47
N PRO A 433 1.86 -12.84 35.60
CA PRO A 433 2.65 -13.27 34.45
C PRO A 433 2.15 -14.58 33.83
N ASP A 434 1.30 -15.32 34.54
CA ASP A 434 0.72 -16.58 34.07
C ASP A 434 -0.55 -16.36 33.22
N ILE A 435 -1.10 -15.14 33.20
CA ILE A 435 -2.28 -14.77 32.37
C ILE A 435 -1.80 -14.04 31.12
N LEU A 436 -2.21 -14.57 29.96
CA LEU A 436 -1.92 -13.94 28.67
C LEU A 436 -2.95 -12.83 28.38
N ARG A 437 -2.52 -11.57 28.52
CA ARG A 437 -3.39 -10.42 28.24
C ARG A 437 -3.36 -10.06 26.75
N GLN A 438 -4.55 -10.00 26.13
CA GLN A 438 -4.73 -9.78 24.69
C GLN A 438 -5.81 -8.72 24.46
N ILE A 439 -5.48 -7.69 23.69
CA ILE A 439 -6.41 -6.65 23.26
C ILE A 439 -6.65 -6.85 21.76
N VAL A 440 -7.90 -6.98 21.36
CA VAL A 440 -8.29 -7.21 19.96
C VAL A 440 -9.13 -6.02 19.50
N PHE A 441 -8.57 -5.20 18.62
CA PHE A 441 -9.28 -4.10 17.96
C PHE A 441 -9.94 -4.57 16.68
N LEU A 442 -11.19 -4.13 16.47
CA LEU A 442 -11.95 -4.32 15.23
C LEU A 442 -12.36 -2.92 14.74
N THR A 443 -11.70 -2.40 13.71
CA THR A 443 -11.86 -1.02 13.25
C THR A 443 -11.36 -0.87 11.82
N ASP A 444 -11.79 0.15 11.07
CA ASP A 444 -11.14 0.58 9.83
C ASP A 444 -9.92 1.49 10.11
N GLY A 445 -9.77 1.99 11.35
CA GLY A 445 -8.61 2.77 11.80
C GLY A 445 -8.47 4.13 11.14
N GLU A 446 -9.53 4.70 10.63
CA GLU A 446 -9.50 5.97 9.91
C GLU A 446 -9.39 7.19 10.84
N ILE A 447 -8.24 7.30 11.50
CA ILE A 447 -7.87 8.39 12.43
C ILE A 447 -6.58 9.10 12.00
N SER A 448 -6.32 10.28 12.57
CA SER A 448 -5.13 11.09 12.29
C SER A 448 -4.16 11.26 13.46
N ASN A 449 -4.48 10.76 14.66
CA ASN A 449 -3.62 10.82 15.86
C ASN A 449 -2.80 9.52 16.08
N GLU A 450 -2.24 8.96 15.02
CA GLU A 450 -1.52 7.67 15.00
C GLU A 450 -0.35 7.62 15.98
N ARG A 451 0.41 8.74 16.11
CA ARG A 451 1.57 8.84 17.02
C ARG A 451 1.16 8.65 18.49
N GLU A 452 0.06 9.25 18.90
CA GLU A 452 -0.46 9.12 20.27
C GLU A 452 -0.89 7.69 20.60
N MET A 453 -1.49 7.01 19.62
CA MET A 453 -1.87 5.60 19.75
C MET A 453 -0.64 4.71 19.96
N MET A 454 0.39 4.89 19.13
CA MET A 454 1.64 4.13 19.24
C MET A 454 2.35 4.39 20.58
N ALA A 455 2.38 5.65 21.04
CA ALA A 455 2.98 6.02 22.32
C ALA A 455 2.23 5.38 23.50
N ALA A 456 0.90 5.31 23.46
CA ALA A 456 0.09 4.66 24.50
C ALA A 456 0.41 3.15 24.59
N ILE A 457 0.50 2.44 23.46
CA ILE A 457 0.89 1.03 23.44
C ILE A 457 2.33 0.85 23.95
N GLY A 458 3.25 1.71 23.52
CA GLY A 458 4.64 1.67 23.96
C GLY A 458 4.80 1.87 25.49
N ALA A 459 3.97 2.72 26.08
CA ALA A 459 3.94 2.98 27.53
C ALA A 459 3.42 1.78 28.35
N ASP A 460 2.64 0.86 27.76
CA ASP A 460 2.19 -0.39 28.41
C ASP A 460 3.33 -1.35 28.72
N GLY A 461 4.49 -1.16 28.09
CA GLY A 461 5.71 -1.93 28.38
C GLY A 461 5.66 -3.40 27.94
N GLY A 462 4.71 -3.78 27.09
CA GLY A 462 4.54 -5.16 26.61
C GLY A 462 3.74 -6.07 27.55
N ARG A 463 3.03 -5.50 28.49
CA ARG A 463 2.09 -6.22 29.38
C ARG A 463 0.93 -6.80 28.58
N SER A 464 0.43 -6.05 27.61
CA SER A 464 -0.69 -6.43 26.74
C SER A 464 -0.21 -6.71 25.32
N HIS A 465 -0.74 -7.77 24.70
CA HIS A 465 -0.54 -8.03 23.28
C HIS A 465 -1.69 -7.42 22.49
N VAL A 466 -1.38 -6.54 21.52
CA VAL A 466 -2.38 -5.80 20.75
C VAL A 466 -2.53 -6.42 19.37
N PHE A 467 -3.72 -6.92 19.08
CA PHE A 467 -4.09 -7.51 17.79
C PHE A 467 -5.05 -6.58 17.07
N MET A 468 -4.81 -6.38 15.78
CA MET A 468 -5.64 -5.50 14.98
C MET A 468 -6.40 -6.30 13.93
N VAL A 469 -7.70 -6.06 13.85
CA VAL A 469 -8.57 -6.57 12.76
C VAL A 469 -9.04 -5.37 11.98
N GLY A 470 -8.43 -5.16 10.81
CA GLY A 470 -8.82 -4.11 9.88
C GLY A 470 -10.05 -4.52 9.10
N ILE A 471 -11.09 -3.73 9.21
CA ILE A 471 -12.41 -4.01 8.64
C ILE A 471 -12.63 -3.16 7.40
N GLY A 472 -13.32 -3.73 6.40
CA GLY A 472 -13.75 -3.01 5.21
C GLY A 472 -12.74 -2.98 4.06
N SER A 473 -13.08 -2.24 3.01
CA SER A 473 -12.36 -2.24 1.74
C SER A 473 -11.08 -1.40 1.72
N ALA A 474 -10.86 -0.52 2.71
CA ALA A 474 -9.73 0.41 2.77
C ALA A 474 -9.31 0.73 4.21
N PRO A 475 -8.96 -0.26 5.06
CA PRO A 475 -8.53 0.02 6.41
C PRO A 475 -7.18 0.75 6.42
N ASN A 476 -6.91 1.48 7.52
CA ASN A 476 -5.61 2.12 7.72
C ASN A 476 -4.55 1.08 8.12
N ASP A 477 -4.04 0.34 7.13
CA ASP A 477 -3.04 -0.70 7.33
C ASP A 477 -1.79 -0.24 8.09
N PHE A 478 -1.34 0.99 7.81
CA PHE A 478 -0.17 1.55 8.48
C PHE A 478 -0.36 1.57 9.99
N LEU A 479 -1.47 2.14 10.46
CA LEU A 479 -1.79 2.19 11.89
C LEU A 479 -1.94 0.78 12.46
N MET A 480 -2.72 -0.08 11.78
CA MET A 480 -3.03 -1.44 12.21
C MET A 480 -1.76 -2.28 12.42
N GLU A 481 -0.88 -2.28 11.43
CA GLU A 481 0.34 -3.08 11.48
C GLU A 481 1.33 -2.52 12.50
N ARG A 482 1.42 -1.19 12.63
CA ARG A 482 2.30 -0.54 13.63
C ARG A 482 1.82 -0.81 15.05
N MET A 483 0.52 -0.64 15.32
CA MET A 483 -0.05 -0.94 16.64
C MET A 483 0.17 -2.40 17.04
N SER A 484 -0.10 -3.34 16.11
CA SER A 484 0.12 -4.76 16.37
C SER A 484 1.61 -5.09 16.57
N THR A 485 2.51 -4.52 15.77
CA THR A 485 3.96 -4.75 15.89
C THR A 485 4.51 -4.23 17.21
N ILE A 486 4.19 -2.99 17.61
CA ILE A 486 4.62 -2.40 18.88
C ILE A 486 4.01 -3.16 20.07
N GLY A 487 2.75 -3.59 19.92
CA GLY A 487 2.02 -4.36 20.92
C GLY A 487 2.32 -5.86 20.92
N GLY A 488 3.27 -6.36 20.13
CA GLY A 488 3.63 -7.78 20.11
C GLY A 488 2.54 -8.73 19.60
N GLY A 489 1.56 -8.22 18.85
CA GLY A 489 0.48 -8.99 18.24
C GLY A 489 0.60 -9.13 16.73
N VAL A 490 -0.53 -9.29 16.04
CA VAL A 490 -0.59 -9.39 14.57
C VAL A 490 -1.76 -8.61 14.00
N TYR A 491 -1.61 -8.17 12.76
CA TYR A 491 -2.66 -7.56 11.97
C TYR A 491 -3.36 -8.59 11.08
N THR A 492 -4.69 -8.48 10.97
CA THR A 492 -5.53 -9.29 10.08
C THR A 492 -6.54 -8.40 9.37
N HIS A 493 -6.62 -8.50 8.04
CA HIS A 493 -7.60 -7.74 7.24
C HIS A 493 -8.80 -8.61 6.86
N VAL A 494 -10.00 -8.07 7.09
CA VAL A 494 -11.31 -8.62 6.69
C VAL A 494 -11.96 -7.60 5.76
N GLY A 495 -11.99 -7.89 4.46
CA GLY A 495 -12.45 -6.94 3.43
C GLY A 495 -13.82 -7.27 2.83
N ALA A 496 -14.50 -8.30 3.33
CA ALA A 496 -15.86 -8.66 2.92
C ALA A 496 -16.53 -9.59 3.94
N PRO A 497 -17.88 -9.52 4.16
CA PRO A 497 -18.60 -10.35 5.13
C PRO A 497 -18.36 -11.84 4.95
N GLY A 498 -18.20 -12.31 3.71
CA GLY A 498 -17.91 -13.70 3.39
C GLY A 498 -16.53 -14.20 3.81
N GLU A 499 -15.62 -13.32 4.21
CA GLU A 499 -14.24 -13.66 4.62
C GLU A 499 -14.06 -13.81 6.13
N VAL A 500 -15.03 -13.34 6.94
CA VAL A 500 -14.92 -13.30 8.40
C VAL A 500 -14.42 -14.62 8.97
N ALA A 501 -15.10 -15.72 8.69
CA ALA A 501 -14.70 -17.03 9.21
C ALA A 501 -13.29 -17.44 8.73
N ALA A 502 -12.98 -17.23 7.45
CA ALA A 502 -11.69 -17.62 6.87
C ALA A 502 -10.52 -16.82 7.41
N LYS A 503 -10.73 -15.56 7.80
CA LYS A 503 -9.70 -14.66 8.34
C LYS A 503 -9.62 -14.70 9.86
N MET A 504 -10.77 -14.80 10.53
CA MET A 504 -10.81 -14.86 12.00
C MET A 504 -10.33 -16.19 12.56
N MET A 505 -10.61 -17.33 11.93
CA MET A 505 -10.15 -18.64 12.43
C MET A 505 -8.63 -18.71 12.60
N PRO A 506 -7.79 -18.34 11.61
CA PRO A 506 -6.34 -18.30 11.81
C PRO A 506 -5.88 -17.31 12.87
N LEU A 507 -6.58 -16.16 13.03
CA LEU A 507 -6.27 -15.21 14.09
C LEU A 507 -6.58 -15.81 15.47
N LEU A 508 -7.73 -16.43 15.66
CA LEU A 508 -8.13 -17.04 16.92
C LEU A 508 -7.22 -18.22 17.29
N ASP A 509 -6.72 -18.94 16.29
CA ASP A 509 -5.70 -19.96 16.49
C ASP A 509 -4.39 -19.34 17.02
N VAL A 510 -3.92 -18.27 16.39
CA VAL A 510 -2.77 -17.46 16.89
C VAL A 510 -2.98 -17.00 18.34
N LEU A 511 -4.17 -16.44 18.65
CA LEU A 511 -4.52 -16.00 20.01
C LEU A 511 -4.56 -17.14 21.04
N SER A 512 -4.73 -18.38 20.59
CA SER A 512 -4.88 -19.55 21.45
C SER A 512 -3.56 -20.28 21.75
N HIS A 513 -2.49 -20.00 21.00
CA HIS A 513 -1.22 -20.69 21.09
C HIS A 513 -0.10 -19.76 21.58
N PRO A 514 0.93 -20.28 22.26
CA PRO A 514 2.06 -19.45 22.65
C PRO A 514 2.87 -19.01 21.43
N ALA A 515 3.27 -17.73 21.42
CA ALA A 515 4.24 -17.20 20.47
C ALA A 515 5.66 -17.68 20.78
N VAL A 516 6.57 -17.58 19.82
CA VAL A 516 8.00 -17.58 20.08
C VAL A 516 8.35 -16.23 20.67
N ARG A 517 8.78 -16.21 21.92
CA ARG A 517 9.12 -15.02 22.69
C ARG A 517 10.62 -14.93 22.93
N ASP A 518 11.08 -13.81 23.46
CA ASP A 518 12.49 -13.56 23.80
C ASP A 518 13.41 -13.80 22.60
N LEU A 519 12.99 -13.36 21.43
CA LEU A 519 13.73 -13.57 20.20
C LEU A 519 15.07 -12.85 20.23
N SER A 520 16.10 -13.54 19.78
CA SER A 520 17.43 -12.98 19.53
C SER A 520 17.97 -13.46 18.18
N VAL A 521 18.68 -12.59 17.49
CA VAL A 521 19.34 -12.89 16.21
C VAL A 521 20.84 -12.67 16.37
N ARG A 522 21.63 -13.65 15.92
CA ARG A 522 23.09 -13.58 15.90
C ARG A 522 23.61 -13.99 14.53
N VAL A 523 24.70 -13.39 14.11
CA VAL A 523 25.46 -13.79 12.93
C VAL A 523 26.84 -14.27 13.37
N GLU A 524 27.14 -15.52 13.12
CA GLU A 524 28.47 -16.09 13.38
C GLU A 524 29.37 -15.77 12.18
N GLY A 525 30.51 -15.09 12.45
CA GLY A 525 31.51 -14.78 11.45
C GLY A 525 31.29 -13.46 10.69
N GLY A 526 30.35 -12.63 11.12
CA GLY A 526 30.07 -11.31 10.51
C GLY A 526 29.29 -10.38 11.43
N SER A 527 28.98 -9.19 10.94
CA SER A 527 28.03 -8.24 11.54
C SER A 527 26.89 -8.01 10.58
N LEU A 528 25.69 -7.81 11.10
CA LEU A 528 24.49 -7.54 10.30
C LEU A 528 23.74 -6.36 10.93
N ASP A 529 23.56 -5.28 10.16
CA ASP A 529 22.64 -4.20 10.51
C ASP A 529 21.22 -4.64 10.13
N LEU A 530 20.49 -5.10 11.14
CA LEU A 530 19.25 -5.87 10.99
C LEU A 530 18.01 -5.00 11.19
N THR A 531 16.99 -5.24 10.38
CA THR A 531 15.63 -4.75 10.57
C THR A 531 14.63 -5.92 10.59
N PRO A 532 13.57 -5.87 11.41
CA PRO A 532 13.31 -4.86 12.43
C PRO A 532 14.36 -4.91 13.54
N SER A 533 14.75 -3.75 14.06
CA SER A 533 15.70 -3.64 15.17
C SER A 533 15.13 -4.22 16.47
N ARG A 534 13.81 -4.17 16.62
CA ARG A 534 13.03 -4.86 17.64
C ARG A 534 12.36 -6.08 17.03
N LEU A 535 12.73 -7.24 17.56
CA LEU A 535 12.13 -8.48 17.12
C LEU A 535 10.75 -8.64 17.77
N PRO A 536 9.66 -8.74 16.98
CA PRO A 536 8.33 -9.01 17.51
C PRO A 536 8.23 -10.46 17.99
N ASP A 537 7.21 -10.75 18.79
CA ASP A 537 6.80 -12.13 19.03
C ASP A 537 6.38 -12.78 17.70
N VAL A 538 6.72 -14.04 17.50
CA VAL A 538 6.44 -14.75 16.25
C VAL A 538 5.47 -15.89 16.50
N TYR A 539 4.39 -15.87 15.75
CA TYR A 539 3.28 -16.79 15.88
C TYR A 539 3.36 -17.95 14.87
N ALA A 540 2.78 -19.09 15.21
CA ALA A 540 2.73 -20.25 14.33
C ALA A 540 2.17 -19.91 12.94
N GLY A 541 2.81 -20.42 11.89
CA GLY A 541 2.38 -20.19 10.51
C GLY A 541 2.64 -18.78 9.96
N ARG A 542 3.21 -17.87 10.76
CA ARG A 542 3.58 -16.51 10.33
C ARG A 542 5.10 -16.36 10.33
N PRO A 543 5.74 -16.19 9.18
CA PRO A 543 7.19 -16.03 9.12
C PRO A 543 7.61 -14.65 9.63
N LEU A 544 8.72 -14.60 10.35
CA LEU A 544 9.47 -13.39 10.64
C LEU A 544 10.39 -13.10 9.44
N VAL A 545 10.16 -11.99 8.76
CA VAL A 545 11.03 -11.54 7.67
C VAL A 545 12.07 -10.57 8.24
N LEU A 546 13.31 -11.01 8.23
CA LEU A 546 14.48 -10.24 8.63
C LEU A 546 15.16 -9.68 7.37
N VAL A 547 15.51 -8.40 7.40
CA VAL A 547 16.29 -7.78 6.32
C VAL A 547 17.53 -7.14 6.96
N GLY A 548 18.69 -7.38 6.38
CA GLY A 548 19.94 -6.90 6.96
C GLY A 548 20.94 -6.43 5.93
N ARG A 549 21.79 -5.48 6.32
CA ARG A 549 22.95 -5.01 5.56
C ARG A 549 24.23 -5.52 6.21
N THR A 550 25.17 -6.00 5.41
CA THR A 550 26.49 -6.47 5.85
C THR A 550 27.56 -6.05 4.84
N ASP A 551 28.80 -5.95 5.29
CA ASP A 551 29.93 -5.71 4.39
C ASP A 551 30.34 -6.98 3.63
N LYS A 552 29.99 -8.15 4.16
CA LYS A 552 30.30 -9.44 3.55
C LYS A 552 29.22 -10.47 3.85
N LEU A 553 28.64 -11.03 2.80
CA LEU A 553 27.66 -12.11 2.92
C LEU A 553 28.36 -13.43 3.26
N ALA A 554 28.55 -13.70 4.55
CA ALA A 554 29.18 -14.92 5.04
C ALA A 554 28.72 -15.24 6.47
N GLY A 555 28.80 -16.51 6.86
CA GLY A 555 28.49 -16.98 8.20
C GLY A 555 27.08 -17.54 8.35
N THR A 556 26.72 -17.86 9.57
CA THR A 556 25.43 -18.47 9.92
C THR A 556 24.58 -17.48 10.70
N LEU A 557 23.39 -17.20 10.16
CA LEU A 557 22.34 -16.47 10.86
C LEU A 557 21.63 -17.44 11.80
N THR A 558 21.67 -17.17 13.10
CA THR A 558 20.98 -17.95 14.13
C THR A 558 19.87 -17.10 14.74
N VAL A 559 18.64 -17.58 14.65
CA VAL A 559 17.46 -17.00 15.33
C VAL A 559 17.10 -17.95 16.46
N SER A 560 17.04 -17.42 17.68
CA SER A 560 16.70 -18.21 18.87
C SER A 560 15.66 -17.51 19.72
N GLY A 561 14.89 -18.29 20.50
CA GLY A 561 13.83 -17.79 21.38
C GLY A 561 13.25 -18.89 22.25
N LYS A 562 12.05 -18.68 22.79
CA LYS A 562 11.33 -19.64 23.62
C LYS A 562 9.91 -19.86 23.12
N ILE A 563 9.45 -21.11 23.10
CA ILE A 563 8.06 -21.48 22.81
C ILE A 563 7.52 -22.25 24.01
N GLY A 564 6.48 -21.73 24.67
CA GLY A 564 5.93 -22.37 25.89
C GLY A 564 6.98 -22.61 26.97
N GLY A 565 7.95 -21.68 27.11
CA GLY A 565 9.06 -21.77 28.07
C GLY A 565 10.23 -22.66 27.62
N LYS A 566 10.12 -23.39 26.50
CA LYS A 566 11.20 -24.25 25.96
C LYS A 566 12.06 -23.51 24.96
N PRO A 567 13.41 -23.70 24.99
CA PRO A 567 14.29 -23.11 23.96
C PRO A 567 13.92 -23.57 22.55
N TRP A 568 13.99 -22.63 21.62
CA TRP A 568 13.81 -22.84 20.17
C TRP A 568 14.94 -22.12 19.42
N GLU A 569 15.41 -22.71 18.34
CA GLU A 569 16.50 -22.15 17.54
C GLU A 569 16.34 -22.57 16.07
N GLN A 570 16.61 -21.65 15.16
CA GLN A 570 16.72 -21.90 13.71
C GLN A 570 18.00 -21.27 13.17
N ARG A 571 18.73 -22.01 12.33
CA ARG A 571 19.99 -21.59 11.71
C ARG A 571 19.87 -21.57 10.19
N VAL A 572 20.49 -20.55 9.57
CA VAL A 572 20.52 -20.37 8.12
C VAL A 572 21.94 -19.96 7.71
N ASP A 573 22.51 -20.67 6.73
CA ASP A 573 23.80 -20.31 6.14
C ASP A 573 23.60 -19.18 5.12
N LEU A 574 24.18 -18.00 5.38
CA LEU A 574 24.07 -16.83 4.52
C LEU A 574 24.65 -17.05 3.11
N ALA A 575 25.64 -17.97 2.98
CA ALA A 575 26.22 -18.29 1.68
C ALA A 575 25.25 -19.03 0.74
N SER A 576 24.14 -19.57 1.26
CA SER A 576 23.12 -20.26 0.47
C SER A 576 22.04 -19.31 -0.11
N ALA A 577 22.19 -18.00 0.07
CA ALA A 577 21.21 -17.01 -0.36
C ALA A 577 21.04 -16.96 -1.88
N LEU A 578 19.79 -16.96 -2.34
CA LEU A 578 19.47 -16.78 -3.75
C LEU A 578 19.57 -15.30 -4.15
N PRO A 579 20.07 -14.98 -5.34
CA PRO A 579 20.13 -13.60 -5.79
C PRO A 579 18.72 -13.02 -5.96
N SER A 580 18.51 -11.81 -5.44
CA SER A 580 17.26 -11.06 -5.62
C SER A 580 17.58 -9.58 -5.75
N PRO A 581 17.08 -8.87 -6.76
CA PRO A 581 17.16 -7.42 -6.79
C PRO A 581 16.22 -6.84 -5.73
N ALA A 582 16.49 -5.62 -5.27
CA ALA A 582 15.53 -4.85 -4.49
C ALA A 582 15.54 -5.01 -2.95
N ILE A 583 16.45 -5.77 -2.38
CA ILE A 583 16.55 -5.93 -0.92
C ILE A 583 17.11 -4.64 -0.27
N GLU A 584 18.03 -3.91 -0.93
CA GLU A 584 18.57 -2.63 -0.47
C GLU A 584 17.47 -1.63 -0.11
N LYS A 585 16.50 -1.45 -1.00
CA LYS A 585 15.42 -0.48 -0.81
C LYS A 585 14.46 -0.89 0.33
N LEU A 586 14.18 -2.20 0.43
CA LEU A 586 13.39 -2.74 1.54
C LEU A 586 14.10 -2.56 2.87
N TRP A 587 15.43 -2.83 2.92
CA TRP A 587 16.23 -2.58 4.12
C TRP A 587 16.16 -1.10 4.52
N ALA A 588 16.39 -0.20 3.58
CA ALA A 588 16.38 1.23 3.83
C ALA A 588 15.02 1.70 4.37
N HIS A 589 13.92 1.27 3.74
CA HIS A 589 12.57 1.61 4.18
C HIS A 589 12.27 1.08 5.60
N ARG A 590 12.62 -0.17 5.88
CA ARG A 590 12.44 -0.76 7.22
C ARG A 590 13.33 -0.10 8.26
N ARG A 591 14.54 0.30 7.91
CA ARG A 591 15.41 1.06 8.79
C ARG A 591 14.83 2.42 9.16
N ILE A 592 14.21 3.12 8.21
CA ILE A 592 13.45 4.33 8.48
C ILE A 592 12.28 4.03 9.43
N THR A 593 11.58 2.93 9.21
CA THR A 593 10.49 2.47 10.08
C THR A 593 10.97 2.27 11.53
N ASP A 594 12.17 1.70 11.75
CA ASP A 594 12.77 1.57 13.08
C ASP A 594 13.10 2.94 13.70
N VAL A 595 13.64 3.87 12.93
CA VAL A 595 13.93 5.25 13.38
C VAL A 595 12.64 5.95 13.82
N GLU A 596 11.58 5.85 13.03
CA GLU A 596 10.27 6.43 13.37
C GLU A 596 9.63 5.76 14.61
N ALA A 597 9.84 4.45 14.78
CA ALA A 597 9.41 3.76 16.00
C ALA A 597 10.16 4.25 17.24
N ASP A 598 11.47 4.44 17.16
CA ASP A 598 12.27 4.95 18.26
C ASP A 598 11.92 6.41 18.59
N ARG A 599 11.57 7.22 17.58
CA ARG A 599 11.00 8.56 17.78
C ARG A 599 9.67 8.50 18.52
N ALA A 600 8.71 7.71 18.05
CA ALA A 600 7.39 7.57 18.65
C ALA A 600 7.45 7.09 20.11
N LEU A 601 8.47 6.31 20.46
CA LEU A 601 8.73 5.80 21.80
C LEU A 601 9.58 6.76 22.68
N GLY A 602 9.89 7.97 22.17
CA GLY A 602 10.70 8.96 22.89
C GLY A 602 12.16 8.56 23.13
N LYS A 603 12.69 7.59 22.36
CA LYS A 603 14.08 7.14 22.45
C LYS A 603 15.03 7.94 21.57
N LEU A 604 14.50 8.57 20.56
CA LEU A 604 15.23 9.40 19.62
C LEU A 604 14.54 10.76 19.51
N GLU A 605 15.32 11.83 19.68
CA GLU A 605 14.87 13.22 19.53
C GLU A 605 14.44 13.49 18.08
N ASP A 606 13.41 14.33 17.89
CA ASP A 606 12.81 14.61 16.57
C ASP A 606 13.85 15.07 15.53
N ASP A 607 14.69 16.04 15.84
CA ASP A 607 15.72 16.54 14.92
C ASP A 607 16.71 15.46 14.47
N ARG A 608 17.05 14.54 15.37
CA ARG A 608 17.95 13.42 15.03
C ARG A 608 17.25 12.37 14.18
N ALA A 609 15.99 12.10 14.47
CA ALA A 609 15.18 11.19 13.65
C ALA A 609 15.04 11.74 12.23
N ASP A 610 14.72 13.02 12.09
CA ASP A 610 14.60 13.70 10.81
C ASP A 610 15.89 13.65 9.99
N ALA A 611 17.03 13.96 10.61
CA ALA A 611 18.32 13.90 9.95
C ALA A 611 18.69 12.48 9.49
N GLU A 612 18.37 11.46 10.30
CA GLU A 612 18.64 10.08 9.95
C GLU A 612 17.72 9.58 8.83
N VAL A 613 16.42 9.95 8.85
CA VAL A 613 15.47 9.63 7.77
C VAL A 613 15.91 10.27 6.46
N GLU A 614 16.32 11.55 6.49
CA GLU A 614 16.84 12.25 5.30
C GLU A 614 18.12 11.56 4.78
N ARG A 615 19.06 11.24 5.66
CA ARG A 615 20.31 10.57 5.29
C ARG A 615 20.05 9.22 4.59
N ILE A 616 19.21 8.36 5.19
CA ILE A 616 18.89 7.06 4.62
C ILE A 616 18.16 7.23 3.29
N GLY A 617 17.19 8.14 3.22
CA GLY A 617 16.43 8.43 2.00
C GLY A 617 17.30 8.88 0.84
N MET A 618 18.24 9.81 1.11
CA MET A 618 19.20 10.31 0.11
C MET A 618 20.20 9.24 -0.32
N GLU A 619 20.79 8.49 0.63
CA GLU A 619 21.74 7.41 0.33
C GLU A 619 21.11 6.27 -0.47
N SER A 620 19.89 5.90 -0.13
CA SER A 620 19.19 4.79 -0.78
C SER A 620 18.36 5.23 -1.98
N GLY A 621 18.21 6.54 -2.22
CA GLY A 621 17.44 7.08 -3.33
C GLY A 621 15.95 6.73 -3.25
N ILE A 622 15.34 6.83 -2.05
CA ILE A 622 13.92 6.55 -1.82
C ILE A 622 13.19 7.78 -1.28
N VAL A 623 11.90 7.87 -1.59
CA VAL A 623 11.02 8.91 -1.05
C VAL A 623 10.68 8.58 0.40
N THR A 624 10.77 9.59 1.26
CA THR A 624 10.50 9.48 2.70
C THR A 624 9.74 10.72 3.19
N SER A 625 9.47 10.82 4.48
CA SER A 625 8.96 12.06 5.06
C SER A 625 9.89 13.27 4.87
N ARG A 626 11.19 13.04 4.59
CA ARG A 626 12.25 14.08 4.47
C ARG A 626 12.89 14.17 3.08
N THR A 627 12.55 13.27 2.15
CA THR A 627 13.06 13.26 0.78
C THR A 627 11.93 13.13 -0.22
N SER A 628 12.07 13.75 -1.39
CA SER A 628 11.06 13.74 -2.46
C SER A 628 11.70 13.54 -3.83
N LEU A 629 10.94 13.00 -4.77
CA LEU A 629 11.34 12.90 -6.18
C LEU A 629 10.78 14.09 -6.95
N VAL A 630 11.64 14.80 -7.67
CA VAL A 630 11.26 15.93 -8.53
C VAL A 630 11.78 15.71 -9.94
N ALA A 631 10.92 15.98 -10.93
CA ALA A 631 11.25 15.97 -12.35
C ALA A 631 10.88 17.32 -12.97
N VAL A 632 11.79 17.97 -13.69
CA VAL A 632 11.54 19.27 -14.33
C VAL A 632 11.90 19.18 -15.81
N ASP A 633 10.96 19.56 -16.66
CA ASP A 633 11.20 19.78 -18.08
C ASP A 633 11.82 21.17 -18.27
N GLU A 634 13.02 21.25 -18.82
CA GLU A 634 13.74 22.51 -19.00
C GLU A 634 13.07 23.44 -20.02
N THR A 635 12.17 22.94 -20.85
CA THR A 635 11.49 23.72 -21.88
C THR A 635 10.24 24.40 -21.30
N PRO A 636 10.18 25.75 -21.23
CA PRO A 636 8.97 26.45 -20.84
C PRO A 636 7.85 26.19 -21.85
N THR A 637 6.66 25.80 -21.36
CA THR A 637 5.51 25.50 -22.20
C THR A 637 4.31 26.41 -21.95
N ARG A 638 4.12 26.90 -20.72
CA ARG A 638 3.08 27.86 -20.40
C ARG A 638 3.52 29.27 -20.82
N PRO A 639 2.74 29.99 -21.62
CA PRO A 639 3.04 31.37 -22.01
C PRO A 639 3.16 32.29 -20.80
N ALA A 640 4.08 33.27 -20.88
CA ALA A 640 4.22 34.30 -19.87
C ALA A 640 2.89 35.05 -19.68
N GLY A 641 2.42 35.20 -18.44
CA GLY A 641 1.17 35.88 -18.11
C GLY A 641 -0.10 35.00 -18.20
N ALA A 642 -0.02 33.76 -18.73
CA ALA A 642 -1.15 32.85 -18.67
C ALA A 642 -1.40 32.41 -17.22
N ARG A 643 -2.66 32.51 -16.77
CA ARG A 643 -3.08 32.11 -15.41
C ARG A 643 -2.96 30.59 -15.25
N LEU A 644 -2.45 30.14 -14.11
CA LEU A 644 -2.44 28.75 -13.71
C LEU A 644 -3.57 28.50 -12.69
N THR A 645 -4.40 27.50 -12.93
CA THR A 645 -5.46 27.06 -12.02
C THR A 645 -5.01 25.80 -11.31
N ARG A 646 -5.10 25.75 -9.99
CA ARG A 646 -4.82 24.55 -9.18
C ARG A 646 -6.08 23.73 -9.00
N GLU A 647 -5.97 22.42 -9.10
CA GLU A 647 -7.04 21.47 -8.86
C GLU A 647 -6.52 20.28 -8.06
N GLU A 648 -7.21 19.98 -6.98
CA GLU A 648 -6.99 18.76 -6.20
C GLU A 648 -7.97 17.69 -6.68
N LEU A 649 -7.43 16.58 -7.19
CA LEU A 649 -8.26 15.52 -7.73
C LEU A 649 -8.92 14.74 -6.59
N PRO A 650 -10.26 14.54 -6.64
CA PRO A 650 -10.95 13.82 -5.61
C PRO A 650 -10.60 12.32 -5.60
N ILE A 651 -10.68 11.74 -4.43
CA ILE A 651 -10.55 10.29 -4.21
C ILE A 651 -11.93 9.62 -4.33
N ASN A 652 -11.94 8.33 -4.65
CA ASN A 652 -13.15 7.52 -4.61
C ASN A 652 -13.51 7.18 -3.16
N LEU A 653 -14.81 7.08 -2.88
CA LEU A 653 -15.27 6.49 -1.63
C LEU A 653 -14.97 4.98 -1.64
N PRO A 654 -14.44 4.41 -0.53
CA PRO A 654 -14.26 2.97 -0.42
C PRO A 654 -15.56 2.20 -0.67
N ALA A 655 -15.45 1.04 -1.32
CA ALA A 655 -16.62 0.22 -1.61
C ALA A 655 -17.26 -0.33 -0.33
N GLY A 656 -18.57 -0.22 -0.21
CA GLY A 656 -19.32 -0.62 0.99
C GLY A 656 -19.52 0.50 2.01
N TRP A 657 -18.84 1.65 1.85
CA TRP A 657 -19.05 2.80 2.72
C TRP A 657 -20.34 3.53 2.35
N ASP A 658 -21.09 3.97 3.38
CA ASP A 658 -22.32 4.73 3.21
C ASP A 658 -22.03 6.23 3.16
N PHE A 659 -22.22 6.82 1.98
CA PHE A 659 -21.94 8.24 1.73
C PHE A 659 -22.84 9.17 2.58
N ASP A 660 -24.13 8.85 2.70
CA ASP A 660 -25.08 9.70 3.41
C ASP A 660 -24.85 9.67 4.94
N THR A 661 -24.33 8.55 5.46
CA THR A 661 -23.90 8.45 6.87
C THR A 661 -22.68 9.33 7.15
N LEU A 662 -21.71 9.38 6.24
CA LEU A 662 -20.47 10.14 6.42
C LEU A 662 -20.66 11.65 6.21
N PHE A 663 -21.38 12.03 5.16
CA PHE A 663 -21.47 13.43 4.70
C PHE A 663 -22.84 14.07 4.98
N GLY A 664 -23.85 13.27 5.34
CA GLY A 664 -25.24 13.68 5.53
C GLY A 664 -26.00 13.83 4.21
N GLN A 665 -27.33 13.68 4.26
CA GLN A 665 -28.19 13.77 3.07
C GLN A 665 -28.21 15.16 2.44
N ASP A 666 -27.89 16.21 3.19
CA ASP A 666 -27.87 17.60 2.73
C ASP A 666 -26.62 17.96 1.91
N ALA A 667 -25.56 17.13 1.94
CA ALA A 667 -24.35 17.37 1.16
C ALA A 667 -24.60 17.40 -0.37
N VAL A 668 -25.64 16.70 -0.81
CA VAL A 668 -26.06 16.64 -2.23
C VAL A 668 -26.98 17.78 -2.62
N GLN A 669 -27.76 18.34 -1.69
CA GLN A 669 -28.70 19.42 -2.00
C GLN A 669 -28.02 20.77 -2.23
N GLN A 670 -26.75 20.92 -1.83
CA GLN A 670 -25.95 22.14 -2.02
C GLN A 670 -25.20 22.17 -3.37
N ALA A 671 -25.27 21.09 -4.18
CA ALA A 671 -24.71 21.11 -5.53
C ALA A 671 -25.48 22.11 -6.40
N PRO A 672 -24.82 23.03 -7.12
CA PRO A 672 -25.52 23.95 -8.02
C PRO A 672 -26.32 23.15 -9.05
N LYS A 673 -27.61 23.47 -9.22
CA LYS A 673 -28.49 22.82 -10.18
C LYS A 673 -28.14 23.10 -11.66
N ASP A 674 -27.08 23.84 -11.92
CA ASP A 674 -26.70 24.34 -13.25
C ASP A 674 -25.73 23.40 -14.00
N GLY A 675 -25.43 22.23 -13.47
CA GLY A 675 -24.57 21.22 -14.12
C GLY A 675 -25.26 20.35 -15.20
N SER A 676 -26.40 20.76 -15.76
CA SER A 676 -27.09 20.01 -16.84
C SER A 676 -26.47 20.19 -18.23
N GLY A 677 -25.31 20.83 -18.35
CA GLY A 677 -24.55 20.94 -19.57
C GLY A 677 -23.62 19.75 -19.77
N ASP A 678 -23.99 18.83 -20.64
CA ASP A 678 -23.09 17.95 -21.38
C ASP A 678 -22.48 16.70 -20.73
N LEU A 679 -23.20 15.97 -19.87
CA LEU A 679 -22.84 14.59 -19.55
C LEU A 679 -22.70 13.67 -20.77
N ALA A 680 -23.53 13.90 -21.82
CA ALA A 680 -23.45 13.13 -23.07
C ALA A 680 -22.18 13.43 -23.89
N ALA A 681 -21.69 14.68 -23.87
CA ALA A 681 -20.42 15.04 -24.51
C ALA A 681 -19.20 14.54 -23.70
N MET A 682 -19.35 14.45 -22.37
CA MET A 682 -18.29 13.90 -21.48
C MET A 682 -18.14 12.39 -21.60
N GLN A 683 -19.21 11.64 -21.89
CA GLN A 683 -19.16 10.19 -22.15
C GLN A 683 -18.38 9.84 -23.42
N ALA A 684 -18.40 10.72 -24.44
CA ALA A 684 -17.63 10.52 -25.67
C ALA A 684 -16.12 10.74 -25.50
N GLN A 685 -15.67 11.29 -24.37
CA GLN A 685 -14.26 11.57 -24.06
C GLN A 685 -13.69 10.64 -22.97
N ALA A 686 -14.20 9.42 -22.82
CA ALA A 686 -13.58 8.43 -21.96
C ALA A 686 -12.09 8.32 -22.31
N LEU A 687 -11.22 8.43 -21.31
CA LEU A 687 -9.79 8.22 -21.47
C LEU A 687 -9.56 6.80 -21.97
N GLU A 688 -9.28 6.63 -23.26
CA GLU A 688 -8.60 5.44 -23.71
C GLU A 688 -7.16 5.52 -23.18
N LEU A 689 -6.93 4.85 -22.06
CA LEU A 689 -5.56 4.62 -21.61
C LEU A 689 -4.80 3.89 -22.72
N PRO A 690 -3.54 4.23 -22.99
CA PRO A 690 -2.73 3.41 -23.87
C PRO A 690 -2.75 1.99 -23.30
N GLN A 691 -3.32 1.05 -24.06
CA GLN A 691 -3.47 -0.35 -23.66
C GLN A 691 -2.09 -1.01 -23.66
N THR A 692 -1.30 -0.77 -22.62
CA THR A 692 0.02 -1.38 -22.47
C THR A 692 -0.09 -2.88 -22.17
N ALA A 693 -1.18 -3.33 -21.54
CA ALA A 693 -1.42 -4.75 -21.27
C ALA A 693 -2.02 -5.52 -22.46
N THR A 694 -2.82 -4.88 -23.31
CA THR A 694 -3.37 -5.54 -24.52
C THR A 694 -2.40 -5.52 -25.71
N GLY A 695 -1.38 -4.66 -25.68
CA GLY A 695 -0.34 -4.58 -26.70
C GLY A 695 0.53 -5.84 -26.79
N PHE A 696 0.66 -6.63 -25.71
CA PHE A 696 1.49 -7.84 -25.73
C PHE A 696 0.94 -8.89 -26.70
N LEU A 697 -0.36 -9.21 -26.68
CA LEU A 697 -0.96 -10.13 -27.64
C LEU A 697 -0.98 -9.55 -29.06
N GLY A 698 -1.16 -8.25 -29.20
CA GLY A 698 -1.04 -7.55 -30.49
C GLY A 698 0.39 -7.49 -31.00
N LEU A 699 1.39 -7.31 -30.13
CA LEU A 699 2.82 -7.36 -30.49
C LEU A 699 3.29 -8.78 -30.79
N VAL A 700 2.83 -9.78 -30.04
CA VAL A 700 3.09 -11.21 -30.33
C VAL A 700 2.43 -11.60 -31.66
N GLY A 701 1.20 -11.17 -31.92
CA GLY A 701 0.52 -11.40 -33.20
C GLY A 701 1.23 -10.73 -34.39
N LYS A 702 1.68 -9.49 -34.24
CA LYS A 702 2.46 -8.79 -35.26
C LYS A 702 3.86 -9.35 -35.41
N GLY A 703 4.50 -9.76 -34.31
CA GLY A 703 5.79 -10.45 -34.36
C GLY A 703 5.72 -11.82 -35.08
N LEU A 704 4.66 -12.58 -34.80
CA LEU A 704 4.41 -13.87 -35.49
C LEU A 704 4.09 -13.67 -36.98
N ALA A 705 3.32 -12.66 -37.34
CA ALA A 705 3.03 -12.30 -38.72
C ALA A 705 4.30 -11.86 -39.50
N LEU A 706 5.19 -11.08 -38.86
CA LEU A 706 6.47 -10.69 -39.43
C LEU A 706 7.43 -11.87 -39.55
N LEU A 707 7.45 -12.80 -38.60
CA LEU A 707 8.21 -14.05 -38.69
C LEU A 707 7.72 -14.95 -39.83
N LEU A 708 6.41 -15.10 -39.99
CA LEU A 708 5.82 -15.86 -41.10
C LEU A 708 6.08 -15.18 -42.45
N ALA A 709 6.00 -13.86 -42.54
CA ALA A 709 6.35 -13.12 -43.73
C ALA A 709 7.85 -13.23 -44.07
N GLY A 710 8.72 -13.20 -43.06
CA GLY A 710 10.16 -13.42 -43.21
C GLY A 710 10.51 -14.84 -43.68
N MET A 711 9.85 -15.86 -43.11
CA MET A 711 10.03 -17.25 -43.52
C MET A 711 9.52 -17.53 -44.93
N THR A 712 8.40 -16.94 -45.33
CA THR A 712 7.91 -17.03 -46.73
C THR A 712 8.81 -16.29 -47.69
N GLY A 713 9.34 -15.13 -47.34
CA GLY A 713 10.35 -14.41 -48.13
C GLY A 713 11.64 -15.20 -48.30
N LEU A 714 12.11 -15.83 -47.21
CA LEU A 714 13.30 -16.68 -47.24
C LEU A 714 13.09 -17.94 -48.09
N ALA A 715 11.92 -18.59 -48.01
CA ALA A 715 11.56 -19.74 -48.82
C ALA A 715 11.47 -19.40 -50.31
N LEU A 716 10.96 -18.20 -50.66
CA LEU A 716 10.93 -17.69 -52.04
C LEU A 716 12.35 -17.38 -52.59
N LEU A 717 13.22 -16.83 -51.73
CA LEU A 717 14.64 -16.58 -52.10
C LEU A 717 15.42 -17.86 -52.27
N LEU A 718 15.19 -18.88 -51.45
CA LEU A 718 15.81 -20.20 -51.59
C LEU A 718 15.31 -20.95 -52.84
N ARG A 719 14.01 -20.82 -53.19
CA ARG A 719 13.48 -21.36 -54.45
C ARG A 719 14.06 -20.66 -55.70
N ARG A 720 14.35 -19.36 -55.67
CA ARG A 720 14.99 -18.63 -56.77
C ARG A 720 16.49 -18.93 -56.92
N ARG A 721 17.15 -19.52 -55.93
CA ARG A 721 18.53 -19.99 -56.02
C ARG A 721 18.66 -21.44 -56.46
N ALA A 722 17.56 -22.20 -56.47
CA ALA A 722 17.52 -23.59 -56.86
C ALA A 722 16.93 -23.80 -58.27
N ALA A 723 16.50 -22.76 -58.99
CA ALA A 723 16.17 -22.64 -60.37
C ALA A 723 17.25 -21.80 -61.11
#